data_ee4f2f0db9e641a0c7ff5b190c3136fe
#
_entry.id   ee4f2f0db9e641a0c7ff5b190c3136fe
#
_cell.length_a   1.000
_cell.length_b   1.000
_cell.length_c   1.000
_cell.angle_alpha   90.00
_cell.angle_beta   90.00
_cell.angle_gamma   90.00
#
_symmetry.space_group_name_H-M   'P 1'
#
loop_
_entity.id
_entity.type
_entity.pdbx_description
1 polymer ?
#
loop_
_entity_poly.entity_id
_entity_poly.type
_entity_poly.pdbx_seq_one_letter_code
_entity_poly.pdbx_strand_id
1 'polypeptide(L)'
;MRTAFLKTASGDVDRVPALTVEEFPFFQIPELTKRAKHKKITYLKTFMTFDIETTTVQPDPNIAPEGFMYHWQMCIGGVVVYGRTWEDWLSLMQEISQWLELNEERRMVCYVHNLSYEFQFIRDFLKDDLGGFDVFATARRTPIYVMCGAGFEFRCSYKLTNMNLQKATENELGVVHIKAAGDLDYKKIRTAKTPLNKTEFGYCISDVVSLYELIERRLINEGDDITSIPLTSTGYIRRECRNVTRKDKHYRDRVFLKQRMSADVYTLLKEAGRGGNTHANRFMSNRVWYDIDSYDVTSSYPYQQLTQLMPCTKFSYYGDVESEAELDGLLEDNACLFRIILTDVEIKKGVPIPYIPTAKLWRHGQGKFDNGRVLSIDWLCMTVTDIDWKIIRAQYDYSSISISDFYISKYGYMPESLRKQILYYFGQKTELKAKISRETDPEAKANYIYLYNKMKNRLNSVFGMTYTDPVRQNIIINDNGNWDVTTPDIEDSLEKFYKSRNSFLVYAHGVWTTARAREHLQKLIDIVGVDNAIYVDTDSCKGIMDNTVKKRIEEENKKIMKLCEERGAYVDFEGRRYYLGVYDHETADEPYINFKTLGAKKYCYTDSSGFHITVSGVQKKLGALEMGSIDNFKPGFIFREAGGKTLYYNDDKKHYITVDGVKMLTASNIGMIDSTYKLGVTGEYAELIGLNVYDTLN
;
A
#
# COMPACT_ATOMS: atom_id res chain seq x y z
N MET A 1 -15.82 -14.60 -35.52
CA MET A 1 -15.51 -13.19 -35.05
C MET A 1 -16.79 -12.60 -34.46
N ARG A 2 -16.65 -12.01 -33.27
CA ARG A 2 -17.74 -11.31 -32.56
C ARG A 2 -17.30 -9.86 -32.31
N THR A 3 -18.22 -8.89 -32.40
CA THR A 3 -17.89 -7.48 -32.14
C THR A 3 -18.26 -7.11 -30.70
N ALA A 4 -17.31 -6.65 -29.91
CA ALA A 4 -17.53 -6.00 -28.64
C ALA A 4 -17.84 -4.50 -28.85
N PHE A 5 -18.68 -3.94 -27.98
CA PHE A 5 -19.06 -2.54 -28.00
C PHE A 5 -18.59 -1.92 -26.69
N LEU A 6 -17.53 -1.10 -26.74
CA LEU A 6 -16.92 -0.48 -25.58
C LEU A 6 -17.38 0.98 -25.48
N LYS A 7 -18.03 1.34 -24.37
CA LYS A 7 -18.47 2.72 -24.13
C LYS A 7 -17.29 3.60 -23.77
N THR A 8 -17.16 4.76 -24.39
CA THR A 8 -16.20 5.78 -24.03
C THR A 8 -16.80 6.82 -23.08
N ALA A 9 -15.96 7.63 -22.47
CA ALA A 9 -16.41 8.72 -21.59
C ALA A 9 -17.16 9.83 -22.32
N SER A 10 -16.86 10.04 -23.61
CA SER A 10 -17.59 10.97 -24.49
C SER A 10 -19.00 10.50 -24.83
N GLY A 11 -19.34 9.25 -24.48
CA GLY A 11 -20.61 8.61 -24.85
C GLY A 11 -20.56 7.87 -26.19
N ASP A 12 -19.43 7.90 -26.89
CA ASP A 12 -19.20 7.15 -28.11
C ASP A 12 -19.08 5.65 -27.80
N VAL A 13 -19.20 4.83 -28.82
CA VAL A 13 -19.10 3.37 -28.69
C VAL A 13 -18.07 2.85 -29.70
N ASP A 14 -16.93 2.41 -29.19
CA ASP A 14 -15.91 1.75 -29.99
C ASP A 14 -16.32 0.32 -30.32
N ARG A 15 -16.03 -0.10 -31.55
CA ARG A 15 -16.32 -1.46 -32.04
C ARG A 15 -15.01 -2.23 -32.13
N VAL A 16 -14.83 -3.17 -31.23
CA VAL A 16 -13.63 -4.01 -31.15
C VAL A 16 -13.95 -5.41 -31.65
N PRO A 17 -13.32 -5.87 -32.73
CA PRO A 17 -13.47 -7.25 -33.19
C PRO A 17 -12.78 -8.17 -32.18
N ALA A 18 -13.48 -9.21 -31.73
CA ALA A 18 -12.96 -10.27 -30.89
C ALA A 18 -13.03 -11.61 -31.63
N LEU A 19 -11.92 -12.31 -31.66
CA LEU A 19 -11.72 -13.56 -32.40
C LEU A 19 -11.84 -14.76 -31.48
N THR A 20 -12.26 -15.91 -32.00
CA THR A 20 -12.05 -17.20 -31.33
C THR A 20 -10.61 -17.67 -31.57
N VAL A 21 -10.17 -18.71 -30.87
CA VAL A 21 -8.82 -19.27 -31.04
C VAL A 21 -8.56 -19.72 -32.48
N GLU A 22 -9.55 -20.38 -33.11
CA GLU A 22 -9.46 -20.85 -34.48
C GLU A 22 -9.32 -19.70 -35.53
N GLU A 23 -9.87 -18.52 -35.20
CA GLU A 23 -9.81 -17.33 -36.06
C GLU A 23 -8.53 -16.49 -35.81
N PHE A 24 -7.76 -16.79 -34.76
CA PHE A 24 -6.63 -15.95 -34.36
C PHE A 24 -5.45 -16.06 -35.33
N PRO A 25 -4.97 -14.94 -35.89
CA PRO A 25 -3.91 -14.97 -36.92
C PRO A 25 -2.51 -15.01 -36.29
N PHE A 26 -2.06 -16.15 -35.81
CA PHE A 26 -0.75 -16.33 -35.16
C PHE A 26 0.42 -15.74 -35.98
N PHE A 27 0.38 -15.88 -37.30
CA PHE A 27 1.40 -15.37 -38.24
C PHE A 27 1.48 -13.85 -38.30
N GLN A 28 0.55 -13.13 -37.72
CA GLN A 28 0.56 -11.65 -37.67
C GLN A 28 1.20 -11.13 -36.39
N ILE A 29 1.55 -11.98 -35.41
CA ILE A 29 2.26 -11.52 -34.21
C ILE A 29 3.68 -11.09 -34.60
N PRO A 30 4.06 -9.82 -34.34
CA PRO A 30 5.40 -9.34 -34.70
C PRO A 30 6.49 -10.05 -33.88
N GLU A 31 7.47 -10.65 -34.55
CA GLU A 31 8.59 -11.37 -33.92
C GLU A 31 9.74 -10.46 -33.46
N LEU A 32 9.55 -9.15 -33.47
CA LEU A 32 10.54 -8.18 -33.04
C LEU A 32 10.94 -8.41 -31.58
N THR A 33 12.23 -8.54 -31.33
CA THR A 33 12.76 -8.84 -30.00
C THR A 33 13.66 -7.74 -29.47
N LYS A 34 13.86 -7.75 -28.15
CA LYS A 34 14.84 -6.92 -27.45
C LYS A 34 15.51 -7.71 -26.32
N ARG A 35 16.84 -7.70 -26.31
CA ARG A 35 17.62 -8.35 -25.27
C ARG A 35 17.60 -7.52 -23.97
N ALA A 36 17.35 -8.17 -22.84
CA ALA A 36 17.44 -7.52 -21.54
C ALA A 36 18.89 -7.18 -21.19
N LYS A 37 19.11 -5.97 -20.63
CA LYS A 37 20.44 -5.52 -20.21
C LYS A 37 21.04 -6.48 -19.17
N HIS A 38 22.28 -6.92 -19.41
CA HIS A 38 23.05 -7.78 -18.50
C HIS A 38 22.43 -9.15 -18.19
N LYS A 39 21.53 -9.63 -19.05
CA LYS A 39 20.92 -10.97 -18.94
C LYS A 39 21.00 -11.69 -20.29
N LYS A 40 20.93 -13.02 -20.30
CA LYS A 40 20.80 -13.80 -21.53
C LYS A 40 19.37 -13.79 -22.10
N ILE A 41 18.43 -13.14 -21.40
CA ILE A 41 17.01 -13.14 -21.72
C ILE A 41 16.72 -12.13 -22.85
N THR A 42 15.95 -12.58 -23.82
CA THR A 42 15.41 -11.78 -24.93
C THR A 42 13.89 -11.74 -24.80
N TYR A 43 13.30 -10.56 -24.89
CA TYR A 43 11.86 -10.38 -24.85
C TYR A 43 11.32 -10.04 -26.24
N LEU A 44 10.15 -10.56 -26.58
CA LEU A 44 9.36 -10.01 -27.66
C LEU A 44 8.96 -8.58 -27.32
N LYS A 45 8.95 -7.67 -28.29
CA LYS A 45 8.47 -6.30 -28.09
C LYS A 45 6.95 -6.26 -27.94
N THR A 46 6.27 -7.19 -28.62
CA THR A 46 4.85 -7.43 -28.47
C THR A 46 4.57 -8.06 -27.10
N PHE A 47 3.57 -7.57 -26.42
CA PHE A 47 3.08 -8.11 -25.16
C PHE A 47 1.60 -8.47 -25.26
N MET A 48 1.09 -9.17 -24.26
CA MET A 48 -0.31 -9.52 -24.17
C MET A 48 -0.90 -9.11 -22.83
N THR A 49 -2.23 -9.04 -22.77
CA THR A 49 -3.01 -8.89 -21.53
C THR A 49 -4.00 -10.04 -21.40
N PHE A 50 -4.32 -10.42 -20.18
CA PHE A 50 -5.18 -11.54 -19.86
C PHE A 50 -6.09 -11.23 -18.68
N ASP A 51 -7.33 -11.69 -18.78
CA ASP A 51 -8.32 -11.59 -17.72
C ASP A 51 -9.35 -12.71 -17.83
N ILE A 52 -10.04 -13.05 -16.72
CA ILE A 52 -11.07 -14.09 -16.67
C ILE A 52 -12.32 -13.62 -15.96
N GLU A 53 -13.45 -14.15 -16.40
CA GLU A 53 -14.72 -14.02 -15.68
C GLU A 53 -15.08 -15.35 -15.00
N THR A 54 -15.48 -15.24 -13.73
CA THR A 54 -15.68 -16.40 -12.88
C THR A 54 -17.05 -16.41 -12.21
N THR A 55 -17.53 -17.59 -11.89
CA THR A 55 -18.66 -17.82 -11.00
C THR A 55 -18.16 -18.57 -9.77
N THR A 56 -18.70 -18.23 -8.61
CA THR A 56 -18.48 -18.98 -7.37
C THR A 56 -19.80 -19.62 -6.94
N VAL A 57 -19.76 -20.89 -6.61
CA VAL A 57 -20.90 -21.64 -6.06
C VAL A 57 -20.58 -22.17 -4.68
N GLN A 58 -21.56 -22.22 -3.81
CA GLN A 58 -21.46 -22.82 -2.49
C GLN A 58 -22.71 -23.71 -2.28
N PRO A 59 -22.61 -24.98 -2.73
CA PRO A 59 -23.77 -25.90 -2.66
C PRO A 59 -24.24 -26.17 -1.22
N ASP A 60 -23.33 -26.17 -0.25
CA ASP A 60 -23.59 -26.32 1.17
C ASP A 60 -22.88 -25.20 1.94
N PRO A 61 -23.58 -24.46 2.82
CA PRO A 61 -22.97 -23.41 3.65
C PRO A 61 -21.80 -23.88 4.54
N ASN A 62 -21.70 -25.18 4.81
CA ASN A 62 -20.63 -25.78 5.61
C ASN A 62 -19.39 -26.17 4.79
N ILE A 63 -19.48 -26.10 3.46
CA ILE A 63 -18.37 -26.41 2.55
C ILE A 63 -17.81 -25.09 1.99
N ALA A 64 -16.49 -25.05 1.81
CA ALA A 64 -15.84 -23.88 1.21
C ALA A 64 -16.43 -23.61 -0.20
N PRO A 65 -16.65 -22.32 -0.55
CA PRO A 65 -17.13 -21.97 -1.87
C PRO A 65 -16.11 -22.31 -2.95
N GLU A 66 -16.59 -22.73 -4.10
CA GLU A 66 -15.78 -23.15 -5.24
C GLU A 66 -15.97 -22.20 -6.43
N GLY A 67 -14.85 -21.69 -6.96
CA GLY A 67 -14.83 -20.83 -8.13
C GLY A 67 -14.46 -21.58 -9.40
N PHE A 68 -15.07 -21.21 -10.51
CA PHE A 68 -14.71 -21.68 -11.84
C PHE A 68 -14.83 -20.56 -12.88
N MET A 69 -13.98 -20.64 -13.90
CA MET A 69 -13.97 -19.70 -15.02
C MET A 69 -15.07 -20.10 -16.02
N TYR A 70 -15.83 -19.11 -16.53
CA TYR A 70 -16.81 -19.31 -17.60
C TYR A 70 -16.50 -18.52 -18.88
N HIS A 71 -15.57 -17.56 -18.80
CA HIS A 71 -15.09 -16.78 -19.93
C HIS A 71 -13.66 -16.30 -19.65
N TRP A 72 -12.79 -16.41 -20.63
CA TRP A 72 -11.47 -15.78 -20.62
C TRP A 72 -11.29 -14.91 -21.86
N GLN A 73 -10.50 -13.86 -21.71
CA GLN A 73 -10.18 -12.92 -22.77
C GLN A 73 -8.71 -12.51 -22.73
N MET A 74 -8.14 -12.25 -23.89
CA MET A 74 -6.77 -11.77 -24.07
C MET A 74 -6.73 -10.68 -25.16
N CYS A 75 -5.80 -9.72 -25.01
CA CYS A 75 -5.41 -8.82 -26.09
C CYS A 75 -3.93 -9.05 -26.40
N ILE A 76 -3.61 -9.48 -27.60
CA ILE A 76 -2.28 -9.90 -28.04
C ILE A 76 -1.85 -8.98 -29.17
N GLY A 77 -0.88 -8.09 -28.93
CA GLY A 77 -0.45 -7.11 -29.93
C GLY A 77 -1.56 -6.21 -30.45
N GLY A 78 -2.60 -5.94 -29.64
CA GLY A 78 -3.76 -5.15 -30.02
C GLY A 78 -4.92 -5.98 -30.62
N VAL A 79 -4.76 -7.28 -30.84
CA VAL A 79 -5.81 -8.19 -31.34
C VAL A 79 -6.46 -8.91 -30.17
N VAL A 80 -7.79 -8.85 -30.10
CA VAL A 80 -8.56 -9.49 -29.02
C VAL A 80 -8.94 -10.91 -29.40
N VAL A 81 -8.67 -11.86 -28.50
CA VAL A 81 -9.06 -13.26 -28.58
C VAL A 81 -9.78 -13.67 -27.30
N TYR A 82 -10.78 -14.53 -27.40
CA TYR A 82 -11.55 -15.01 -26.26
C TYR A 82 -11.96 -16.48 -26.41
N GLY A 83 -12.26 -17.10 -25.29
CA GLY A 83 -12.79 -18.46 -25.23
C GLY A 83 -13.63 -18.71 -23.98
N ARG A 84 -14.18 -19.91 -23.90
CA ARG A 84 -15.09 -20.33 -22.84
C ARG A 84 -14.60 -21.56 -22.08
N THR A 85 -13.53 -22.18 -22.54
CA THR A 85 -12.94 -23.40 -21.95
C THR A 85 -11.45 -23.20 -21.68
N TRP A 86 -10.91 -24.00 -20.78
CA TRP A 86 -9.48 -23.99 -20.52
C TRP A 86 -8.68 -24.69 -21.61
N GLU A 87 -9.32 -25.63 -22.31
CA GLU A 87 -8.74 -26.31 -23.47
C GLU A 87 -8.42 -25.30 -24.59
N ASP A 88 -9.35 -24.39 -24.90
CA ASP A 88 -9.13 -23.31 -25.88
C ASP A 88 -7.96 -22.39 -25.44
N TRP A 89 -7.93 -22.02 -24.17
CA TRP A 89 -6.85 -21.17 -23.64
C TRP A 89 -5.50 -21.85 -23.72
N LEU A 90 -5.43 -23.11 -23.34
CA LEU A 90 -4.19 -23.89 -23.35
C LEU A 90 -3.67 -24.11 -24.77
N SER A 91 -4.57 -24.43 -25.71
CA SER A 91 -4.22 -24.55 -27.14
C SER A 91 -3.61 -23.26 -27.67
N LEU A 92 -4.27 -22.11 -27.41
CA LEU A 92 -3.77 -20.79 -27.81
C LEU A 92 -2.36 -20.53 -27.26
N MET A 93 -2.14 -20.80 -25.97
CA MET A 93 -0.84 -20.56 -25.34
C MET A 93 0.26 -21.47 -25.89
N GLN A 94 -0.04 -22.74 -26.13
CA GLN A 94 0.89 -23.71 -26.71
C GLN A 94 1.24 -23.32 -28.16
N GLU A 95 0.26 -22.97 -28.98
CA GLU A 95 0.47 -22.53 -30.36
C GLU A 95 1.31 -21.26 -30.46
N ILE A 96 1.04 -20.24 -29.61
CA ILE A 96 1.87 -19.02 -29.54
C ILE A 96 3.29 -19.37 -29.14
N SER A 97 3.47 -20.21 -28.11
CA SER A 97 4.79 -20.60 -27.64
C SER A 97 5.59 -21.31 -28.73
N GLN A 98 4.95 -22.23 -29.43
CA GLN A 98 5.57 -22.98 -30.52
C GLN A 98 5.90 -22.08 -31.72
N TRP A 99 4.92 -21.25 -32.17
CA TRP A 99 5.09 -20.36 -33.31
C TRP A 99 6.22 -19.35 -33.13
N LEU A 100 6.33 -18.78 -31.93
CA LEU A 100 7.34 -17.75 -31.58
C LEU A 100 8.61 -18.34 -30.98
N GLU A 101 8.72 -19.68 -30.91
CA GLU A 101 9.87 -20.39 -30.31
C GLU A 101 10.18 -19.90 -28.89
N LEU A 102 9.12 -19.68 -28.08
CA LEU A 102 9.27 -19.16 -26.72
C LEU A 102 9.89 -20.22 -25.79
N ASN A 103 10.67 -19.75 -24.83
CA ASN A 103 11.31 -20.57 -23.80
C ASN A 103 11.81 -19.65 -22.67
N GLU A 104 12.51 -20.19 -21.68
CA GLU A 104 13.02 -19.43 -20.53
C GLU A 104 13.96 -18.27 -20.92
N GLU A 105 14.65 -18.33 -22.04
CA GLU A 105 15.55 -17.29 -22.53
C GLU A 105 14.90 -16.37 -23.59
N ARG A 106 13.82 -16.81 -24.26
CA ARG A 106 13.04 -16.05 -25.23
C ARG A 106 11.60 -15.93 -24.75
N ARG A 107 11.25 -14.74 -24.25
CA ARG A 107 10.04 -14.53 -23.46
C ARG A 107 9.04 -13.59 -24.11
N MET A 108 7.76 -13.85 -23.84
CA MET A 108 6.65 -12.93 -24.07
C MET A 108 6.00 -12.52 -22.77
N VAL A 109 5.76 -11.21 -22.58
CA VAL A 109 5.16 -10.70 -21.35
C VAL A 109 3.65 -10.68 -21.45
N CYS A 110 2.97 -11.18 -20.42
CA CYS A 110 1.53 -11.13 -20.24
C CYS A 110 1.19 -10.29 -18.99
N TYR A 111 0.48 -9.18 -19.17
CA TYR A 111 -0.01 -8.39 -18.05
C TYR A 111 -1.39 -8.86 -17.60
N VAL A 112 -1.55 -8.99 -16.29
CA VAL A 112 -2.80 -9.35 -15.62
C VAL A 112 -3.09 -8.30 -14.56
N HIS A 113 -4.34 -7.83 -14.48
CA HIS A 113 -4.69 -6.86 -13.44
C HIS A 113 -5.16 -7.60 -12.19
N ASN A 114 -4.29 -7.62 -11.15
CA ASN A 114 -4.44 -8.42 -9.93
C ASN A 114 -4.13 -9.93 -10.13
N LEU A 115 -2.95 -10.22 -10.69
CA LEU A 115 -2.45 -11.58 -10.93
C LEU A 115 -2.66 -12.57 -9.75
N SER A 116 -2.86 -12.06 -8.54
CA SER A 116 -3.16 -12.89 -7.35
C SER A 116 -4.44 -13.71 -7.48
N TYR A 117 -5.38 -13.27 -8.29
CA TYR A 117 -6.65 -13.95 -8.55
C TYR A 117 -6.52 -14.94 -9.70
N GLU A 118 -6.17 -14.47 -10.89
CA GLU A 118 -6.07 -15.27 -12.11
C GLU A 118 -5.05 -16.39 -11.97
N PHE A 119 -3.95 -16.14 -11.26
CA PHE A 119 -2.91 -17.15 -11.02
C PHE A 119 -3.46 -18.42 -10.36
N GLN A 120 -4.45 -18.31 -9.46
CA GLN A 120 -5.02 -19.49 -8.79
C GLN A 120 -5.76 -20.42 -9.80
N PHE A 121 -6.23 -19.87 -10.89
CA PHE A 121 -6.93 -20.62 -11.93
C PHE A 121 -5.98 -21.27 -12.95
N ILE A 122 -4.87 -20.57 -13.27
CA ILE A 122 -3.94 -21.03 -14.33
C ILE A 122 -2.72 -21.81 -13.79
N ARG A 123 -2.43 -21.74 -12.50
CA ARG A 123 -1.15 -22.27 -11.94
C ARG A 123 -0.89 -23.74 -12.25
N ASP A 124 -1.93 -24.57 -12.24
CA ASP A 124 -1.78 -26.00 -12.50
C ASP A 124 -1.50 -26.26 -13.98
N PHE A 125 -2.09 -25.49 -14.90
CA PHE A 125 -1.78 -25.53 -16.32
C PHE A 125 -0.34 -25.05 -16.59
N LEU A 126 0.13 -24.02 -15.87
CA LEU A 126 1.52 -23.57 -15.96
C LEU A 126 2.49 -24.65 -15.51
N LYS A 127 2.12 -25.42 -14.47
CA LYS A 127 2.94 -26.49 -13.91
C LYS A 127 2.98 -27.69 -14.83
N ASP A 128 1.80 -28.18 -15.22
CA ASP A 128 1.64 -29.50 -15.82
C ASP A 128 1.75 -29.47 -17.37
N ASP A 129 1.28 -28.38 -18.01
CA ASP A 129 1.13 -28.28 -19.46
C ASP A 129 2.05 -27.25 -20.13
N LEU A 130 2.58 -26.26 -19.36
CA LEU A 130 3.42 -25.18 -19.90
C LEU A 130 4.85 -25.17 -19.32
N GLY A 131 5.34 -26.35 -18.90
CA GLY A 131 6.75 -26.59 -18.57
C GLY A 131 7.19 -26.16 -17.18
N GLY A 132 6.26 -26.08 -16.21
CA GLY A 132 6.55 -25.61 -14.87
C GLY A 132 6.60 -24.08 -14.76
N PHE A 133 6.81 -23.55 -13.56
CA PHE A 133 6.92 -22.10 -13.36
C PHE A 133 7.77 -21.71 -12.15
N ASP A 134 8.37 -20.53 -12.25
CA ASP A 134 8.96 -19.79 -11.14
C ASP A 134 8.05 -18.62 -10.74
N VAL A 135 7.88 -18.40 -9.42
CA VAL A 135 7.05 -17.34 -8.89
C VAL A 135 7.87 -16.36 -8.03
N PHE A 136 7.63 -15.07 -8.23
CA PHE A 136 8.08 -14.02 -7.31
C PHE A 136 6.89 -13.37 -6.65
N ALA A 137 6.76 -13.57 -5.33
CA ALA A 137 5.65 -13.08 -4.53
C ALA A 137 6.13 -12.28 -3.33
N THR A 138 5.29 -11.36 -2.83
CA THR A 138 5.57 -10.54 -1.63
C THR A 138 4.85 -11.04 -0.38
N ALA A 139 3.86 -11.90 -0.57
CA ALA A 139 3.13 -12.62 0.49
C ALA A 139 2.58 -13.92 -0.11
N ARG A 140 2.15 -14.84 0.74
CA ARG A 140 1.41 -16.03 0.26
C ARG A 140 0.30 -15.59 -0.68
N ARG A 141 0.14 -16.30 -1.80
CA ARG A 141 -0.92 -16.08 -2.81
C ARG A 141 -0.91 -14.68 -3.46
N THR A 142 0.22 -13.95 -3.36
CA THR A 142 0.33 -12.60 -3.91
C THR A 142 1.54 -12.49 -4.86
N PRO A 143 1.48 -13.15 -6.03
CA PRO A 143 2.54 -13.07 -7.02
C PRO A 143 2.64 -11.66 -7.62
N ILE A 144 3.87 -11.21 -7.85
CA ILE A 144 4.17 -9.99 -8.62
C ILE A 144 4.45 -10.37 -10.07
N TYR A 145 5.19 -11.43 -10.28
CA TYR A 145 5.33 -12.07 -11.58
C TYR A 145 5.45 -13.59 -11.46
N VAL A 146 5.12 -14.27 -12.55
CA VAL A 146 5.25 -15.71 -12.72
C VAL A 146 5.86 -15.97 -14.09
N MET A 147 6.89 -16.81 -14.15
CA MET A 147 7.54 -17.22 -15.39
C MET A 147 7.34 -18.72 -15.61
N CYS A 148 6.78 -19.13 -16.75
CA CYS A 148 6.63 -20.55 -17.08
C CYS A 148 7.63 -21.03 -18.15
N GLY A 149 7.89 -22.34 -18.18
CA GLY A 149 8.85 -22.96 -19.11
C GLY A 149 8.53 -22.71 -20.58
N ALA A 150 7.23 -22.56 -20.93
CA ALA A 150 6.79 -22.19 -22.27
C ALA A 150 7.11 -20.74 -22.68
N GLY A 151 7.84 -19.98 -21.85
CA GLY A 151 8.35 -18.66 -22.19
C GLY A 151 7.41 -17.50 -21.94
N PHE A 152 6.30 -17.70 -21.23
CA PHE A 152 5.41 -16.60 -20.83
C PHE A 152 5.80 -16.05 -19.46
N GLU A 153 5.92 -14.72 -19.37
CA GLU A 153 6.16 -14.01 -18.12
C GLU A 153 4.95 -13.17 -17.74
N PHE A 154 4.13 -13.69 -16.83
CA PHE A 154 2.95 -12.99 -16.29
C PHE A 154 3.37 -11.92 -15.28
N ARG A 155 2.90 -10.69 -15.43
CA ARG A 155 3.20 -9.54 -14.56
C ARG A 155 1.93 -8.90 -14.02
N CYS A 156 1.93 -8.59 -12.73
CA CYS A 156 0.81 -7.94 -12.06
C CYS A 156 0.78 -6.43 -12.35
N SER A 157 -0.17 -5.95 -13.15
CA SER A 157 -0.33 -4.52 -13.43
C SER A 157 -0.91 -3.74 -12.24
N TYR A 158 -1.66 -4.37 -11.35
CA TYR A 158 -2.08 -3.74 -10.10
C TYR A 158 -0.87 -3.32 -9.23
N LYS A 159 0.17 -4.14 -9.15
CA LYS A 159 1.42 -3.77 -8.45
C LYS A 159 2.20 -2.66 -9.16
N LEU A 160 2.08 -2.57 -10.47
CA LEU A 160 2.70 -1.53 -11.29
C LEU A 160 1.99 -0.18 -11.13
N THR A 161 0.65 -0.17 -10.98
CA THR A 161 -0.15 1.06 -10.89
C THR A 161 -0.54 1.43 -9.44
N ASN A 162 -0.71 0.43 -8.58
CA ASN A 162 -1.26 0.51 -7.23
C ASN A 162 -2.68 1.12 -7.20
N MET A 163 -3.48 0.86 -8.24
CA MET A 163 -4.84 1.33 -8.43
C MET A 163 -5.69 0.23 -9.06
N ASN A 164 -7.01 0.28 -8.90
CA ASN A 164 -7.89 -0.56 -9.69
C ASN A 164 -7.79 -0.17 -11.19
N LEU A 165 -8.19 -1.07 -12.09
CA LEU A 165 -7.99 -0.90 -13.53
C LEU A 165 -8.65 0.38 -14.05
N GLN A 166 -9.91 0.63 -13.69
CA GLN A 166 -10.64 1.83 -14.11
C GLN A 166 -9.88 3.11 -13.73
N LYS A 167 -9.45 3.24 -12.47
CA LYS A 167 -8.72 4.42 -12.01
C LYS A 167 -7.33 4.54 -12.64
N ALA A 168 -6.68 3.42 -12.93
CA ALA A 168 -5.40 3.42 -13.61
C ALA A 168 -5.53 3.89 -15.06
N THR A 169 -6.57 3.43 -15.78
CA THR A 169 -6.87 3.87 -17.16
C THR A 169 -7.33 5.32 -17.21
N GLU A 170 -8.21 5.75 -16.32
CA GLU A 170 -8.61 7.16 -16.18
C GLU A 170 -7.40 8.09 -15.99
N ASN A 171 -6.43 7.68 -15.17
CA ASN A 171 -5.24 8.47 -14.90
C ASN A 171 -4.24 8.51 -16.06
N GLU A 172 -4.04 7.41 -16.78
CA GLU A 172 -2.98 7.32 -17.82
C GLU A 172 -3.48 7.72 -19.21
N LEU A 173 -4.75 7.47 -19.53
CA LEU A 173 -5.31 7.61 -20.87
C LEU A 173 -6.31 8.77 -20.98
N GLY A 174 -6.65 9.42 -19.86
CA GLY A 174 -7.93 10.09 -19.79
C GLY A 174 -9.05 9.04 -19.75
N VAL A 175 -10.29 9.42 -19.82
CA VAL A 175 -11.39 8.44 -19.78
C VAL A 175 -11.60 7.86 -21.19
N VAL A 176 -11.04 6.68 -21.45
CA VAL A 176 -11.14 6.03 -22.77
C VAL A 176 -12.33 5.05 -22.82
N HIS A 177 -12.39 4.09 -21.90
CA HIS A 177 -13.50 3.15 -21.82
C HIS A 177 -14.12 3.13 -20.43
N ILE A 178 -15.43 3.34 -20.35
CA ILE A 178 -16.14 3.29 -19.06
C ILE A 178 -16.63 1.86 -18.83
N LYS A 179 -16.16 1.29 -17.72
CA LYS A 179 -16.76 0.11 -17.14
C LYS A 179 -17.94 0.57 -16.30
N ALA A 180 -19.18 0.49 -16.84
CA ALA A 180 -20.33 0.88 -16.07
C ALA A 180 -20.57 -0.13 -14.94
N ALA A 181 -20.65 0.35 -13.70
CA ALA A 181 -21.02 -0.49 -12.57
C ALA A 181 -22.42 -1.08 -12.83
N GLY A 182 -22.53 -2.43 -12.80
CA GLY A 182 -23.77 -3.15 -13.07
C GLY A 182 -23.92 -3.70 -14.48
N ASP A 183 -22.99 -3.48 -15.40
CA ASP A 183 -23.00 -4.08 -16.74
C ASP A 183 -22.87 -5.62 -16.70
N LEU A 184 -22.31 -6.16 -15.62
CA LEU A 184 -22.24 -7.60 -15.36
C LEU A 184 -22.81 -7.91 -13.96
N ASP A 185 -23.91 -8.67 -13.93
CA ASP A 185 -24.47 -9.14 -12.66
C ASP A 185 -23.67 -10.34 -12.12
N TYR A 186 -22.84 -10.10 -11.12
CA TYR A 186 -22.01 -11.12 -10.48
C TYR A 186 -22.79 -12.12 -9.61
N LYS A 187 -24.07 -11.86 -9.28
CA LYS A 187 -24.93 -12.80 -8.54
C LYS A 187 -25.50 -13.91 -9.45
N LYS A 188 -25.48 -13.67 -10.76
CA LYS A 188 -25.94 -14.64 -11.73
C LYS A 188 -24.91 -15.74 -11.92
N ILE A 189 -25.33 -16.99 -11.70
CA ILE A 189 -24.52 -18.17 -12.02
C ILE A 189 -24.40 -18.29 -13.54
N ARG A 190 -23.15 -18.34 -14.04
CA ARG A 190 -22.86 -18.52 -15.47
C ARG A 190 -21.89 -19.68 -15.63
N THR A 191 -22.13 -20.46 -16.67
CA THR A 191 -21.28 -21.57 -17.11
C THR A 191 -20.67 -21.27 -18.47
N ALA A 192 -19.80 -22.11 -18.99
CA ALA A 192 -19.25 -21.99 -20.33
C ALA A 192 -20.32 -21.94 -21.43
N LYS A 193 -21.53 -22.50 -21.19
CA LYS A 193 -22.65 -22.50 -22.13
C LYS A 193 -23.61 -21.34 -21.94
N THR A 194 -23.52 -20.56 -20.88
CA THR A 194 -24.39 -19.41 -20.65
C THR A 194 -24.09 -18.32 -21.67
N PRO A 195 -25.06 -17.89 -22.52
CA PRO A 195 -24.81 -16.84 -23.50
C PRO A 195 -24.61 -15.50 -22.81
N LEU A 196 -23.60 -14.74 -23.24
CA LEU A 196 -23.40 -13.37 -22.85
C LEU A 196 -24.11 -12.44 -23.83
N ASN A 197 -24.87 -11.48 -23.33
CA ASN A 197 -25.47 -10.45 -24.18
C ASN A 197 -24.38 -9.45 -24.66
N LYS A 198 -24.75 -8.45 -25.48
CA LYS A 198 -23.80 -7.48 -26.04
C LYS A 198 -23.09 -6.66 -24.97
N THR A 199 -23.80 -6.23 -23.92
CA THR A 199 -23.26 -5.43 -22.81
C THR A 199 -22.31 -6.26 -21.96
N GLU A 200 -22.72 -7.47 -21.54
CA GLU A 200 -21.88 -8.39 -20.79
C GLU A 200 -20.59 -8.75 -21.53
N PHE A 201 -20.69 -9.02 -22.84
CA PHE A 201 -19.52 -9.32 -23.66
C PHE A 201 -18.60 -8.10 -23.82
N GLY A 202 -19.16 -6.90 -24.05
CA GLY A 202 -18.38 -5.66 -24.08
C GLY A 202 -17.64 -5.40 -22.77
N TYR A 203 -18.29 -5.68 -21.64
CA TYR A 203 -17.69 -5.58 -20.32
C TYR A 203 -16.45 -6.47 -20.19
N CYS A 204 -16.53 -7.76 -20.54
CA CYS A 204 -15.41 -8.70 -20.46
C CYS A 204 -14.24 -8.23 -21.33
N ILE A 205 -14.52 -7.85 -22.58
CA ILE A 205 -13.48 -7.43 -23.53
C ILE A 205 -12.80 -6.10 -23.11
N SER A 206 -13.57 -5.20 -22.49
CA SER A 206 -13.06 -3.90 -22.02
C SER A 206 -11.85 -4.03 -21.08
N ASP A 207 -11.79 -5.06 -20.24
CA ASP A 207 -10.71 -5.22 -19.25
C ASP A 207 -9.37 -5.46 -19.93
N VAL A 208 -9.28 -6.33 -20.90
CA VAL A 208 -8.03 -6.64 -21.60
C VAL A 208 -7.60 -5.55 -22.58
N VAL A 209 -8.54 -4.87 -23.23
CA VAL A 209 -8.27 -3.74 -24.12
C VAL A 209 -7.74 -2.54 -23.32
N SER A 210 -8.49 -2.16 -22.28
CA SER A 210 -8.08 -1.05 -21.41
C SER A 210 -6.73 -1.30 -20.73
N LEU A 211 -6.46 -2.55 -20.32
CA LEU A 211 -5.17 -2.91 -19.77
C LEU A 211 -4.06 -2.85 -20.82
N TYR A 212 -4.31 -3.27 -22.06
CA TYR A 212 -3.33 -3.20 -23.15
C TYR A 212 -2.94 -1.75 -23.45
N GLU A 213 -3.94 -0.88 -23.64
CA GLU A 213 -3.73 0.55 -23.88
C GLU A 213 -3.02 1.25 -22.71
N LEU A 214 -3.38 0.89 -21.47
CA LEU A 214 -2.72 1.39 -20.25
C LEU A 214 -1.21 1.09 -20.26
N ILE A 215 -0.83 -0.16 -20.55
CA ILE A 215 0.58 -0.56 -20.56
C ILE A 215 1.31 0.13 -21.72
N GLU A 216 0.73 0.16 -22.90
CA GLU A 216 1.31 0.82 -24.07
C GLU A 216 1.56 2.32 -23.80
N ARG A 217 0.56 3.03 -23.28
CA ARG A 217 0.69 4.44 -22.90
C ARG A 217 1.76 4.66 -21.84
N ARG A 218 1.84 3.77 -20.86
CA ARG A 218 2.85 3.85 -19.80
C ARG A 218 4.27 3.65 -20.33
N LEU A 219 4.49 2.73 -21.24
CA LEU A 219 5.78 2.56 -21.92
C LEU A 219 6.21 3.86 -22.59
N ILE A 220 5.30 4.53 -23.30
CA ILE A 220 5.54 5.82 -23.95
C ILE A 220 5.84 6.93 -22.94
N ASN A 221 4.96 7.11 -21.94
CA ASN A 221 5.03 8.20 -20.96
C ASN A 221 6.27 8.14 -20.05
N GLU A 222 6.77 6.93 -19.76
CA GLU A 222 7.97 6.72 -18.94
C GLU A 222 9.25 6.55 -19.77
N GLY A 223 9.15 6.52 -21.12
CA GLY A 223 10.27 6.25 -22.01
C GLY A 223 10.85 4.86 -21.84
N ASP A 224 10.01 3.91 -21.46
CA ASP A 224 10.39 2.52 -21.22
C ASP A 224 10.09 1.61 -22.42
N ASP A 225 10.62 0.43 -22.36
CA ASP A 225 10.24 -0.71 -23.17
C ASP A 225 9.96 -1.93 -22.27
N ILE A 226 9.57 -3.03 -22.89
CA ILE A 226 9.19 -4.25 -22.18
C ILE A 226 10.30 -4.81 -21.28
N THR A 227 11.57 -4.50 -21.55
CA THR A 227 12.74 -4.96 -20.77
C THR A 227 13.08 -4.03 -19.61
N SER A 228 12.65 -2.77 -19.64
CA SER A 228 13.02 -1.72 -18.68
C SER A 228 11.87 -1.30 -17.77
N ILE A 229 10.62 -1.55 -18.16
CA ILE A 229 9.44 -1.28 -17.32
C ILE A 229 9.54 -2.04 -15.99
N PRO A 230 9.42 -1.38 -14.83
CA PRO A 230 9.54 -2.04 -13.54
C PRO A 230 8.29 -2.89 -13.22
N LEU A 231 8.43 -3.84 -12.29
CA LEU A 231 7.32 -4.69 -11.84
C LEU A 231 6.36 -3.99 -10.87
N THR A 232 6.78 -2.88 -10.26
CA THR A 232 5.99 -2.17 -9.24
C THR A 232 6.08 -0.66 -9.42
N SER A 233 5.08 0.07 -8.95
CA SER A 233 5.07 1.55 -8.98
C SER A 233 6.31 2.17 -8.32
N THR A 234 6.75 1.61 -7.20
CA THR A 234 7.97 2.06 -6.49
C THR A 234 9.26 1.75 -7.26
N GLY A 235 9.21 0.87 -8.25
CA GLY A 235 10.35 0.54 -9.10
C GLY A 235 10.87 1.73 -9.91
N TYR A 236 9.98 2.61 -10.37
CA TYR A 236 10.34 3.86 -11.06
C TYR A 236 11.16 4.77 -10.16
N ILE A 237 10.65 5.03 -8.96
CA ILE A 237 11.27 5.92 -7.98
C ILE A 237 12.62 5.34 -7.52
N ARG A 238 12.67 4.03 -7.32
CA ARG A 238 13.93 3.31 -6.97
C ARG A 238 14.96 3.46 -8.08
N ARG A 239 14.56 3.40 -9.35
CA ARG A 239 15.44 3.63 -10.50
C ARG A 239 15.96 5.07 -10.53
N GLU A 240 15.07 6.05 -10.37
CA GLU A 240 15.43 7.48 -10.36
C GLU A 240 16.37 7.82 -9.20
N CYS A 241 16.02 7.44 -7.96
CA CYS A 241 16.85 7.68 -6.78
C CYS A 241 18.22 6.98 -6.89
N ARG A 242 18.27 5.75 -7.43
CA ARG A 242 19.53 5.05 -7.66
C ARG A 242 20.40 5.77 -8.71
N ASN A 243 19.78 6.32 -9.73
CA ASN A 243 20.51 7.06 -10.74
C ASN A 243 21.14 8.34 -10.18
N VAL A 244 20.44 9.08 -9.33
CA VAL A 244 21.02 10.28 -8.70
C VAL A 244 22.11 9.94 -7.69
N THR A 245 21.96 8.85 -6.92
CA THR A 245 23.01 8.41 -5.99
C THR A 245 24.26 7.89 -6.70
N ARG A 246 24.11 7.29 -7.87
CA ARG A 246 25.26 6.82 -8.71
C ARG A 246 26.07 7.94 -9.34
N LYS A 247 25.50 9.15 -9.46
CA LYS A 247 26.25 10.32 -9.91
C LYS A 247 27.29 10.78 -8.87
N ASP A 248 27.03 10.51 -7.59
CA ASP A 248 28.03 10.68 -6.55
C ASP A 248 28.94 9.43 -6.48
N LYS A 249 30.16 9.55 -6.99
CA LYS A 249 31.14 8.46 -7.07
C LYS A 249 31.49 7.86 -5.69
N HIS A 250 31.30 8.62 -4.64
CA HIS A 250 31.63 8.21 -3.26
C HIS A 250 30.42 7.74 -2.45
N TYR A 251 29.20 7.85 -2.98
CA TYR A 251 27.98 7.49 -2.26
C TYR A 251 28.03 6.08 -1.70
N ARG A 252 28.39 5.10 -2.55
CA ARG A 252 28.41 3.70 -2.14
C ARG A 252 29.34 3.45 -0.96
N ASP A 253 30.57 3.94 -1.03
CA ASP A 253 31.61 3.62 -0.04
C ASP A 253 31.50 4.51 1.20
N ARG A 254 31.24 5.80 1.03
CA ARG A 254 31.22 6.78 2.12
C ARG A 254 29.88 6.91 2.84
N VAL A 255 28.77 6.50 2.20
CA VAL A 255 27.44 6.58 2.79
C VAL A 255 26.86 5.19 3.02
N PHE A 256 26.61 4.43 1.97
CA PHE A 256 25.87 3.18 2.05
C PHE A 256 26.64 2.07 2.80
N LEU A 257 27.87 1.77 2.38
CA LEU A 257 28.66 0.71 3.01
C LEU A 257 29.23 1.14 4.38
N LYS A 258 29.46 2.45 4.59
CA LYS A 258 29.90 2.96 5.90
C LYS A 258 28.85 2.80 7.00
N GLN A 259 27.57 2.69 6.61
CA GLN A 259 26.45 2.46 7.53
C GLN A 259 25.94 1.01 7.50
N ARG A 260 26.81 0.07 7.11
CA ARG A 260 26.49 -1.36 7.11
C ARG A 260 26.10 -1.82 8.51
N MET A 261 24.91 -2.42 8.66
CA MET A 261 24.42 -2.96 9.92
C MET A 261 24.80 -4.43 10.09
N SER A 262 24.95 -4.87 11.33
CA SER A 262 25.05 -6.28 11.74
C SER A 262 23.66 -6.92 11.83
N ALA A 263 23.60 -8.24 12.03
CA ALA A 263 22.36 -8.96 12.28
C ALA A 263 21.62 -8.46 13.53
N ASP A 264 22.38 -8.18 14.62
CA ASP A 264 21.82 -7.64 15.87
C ASP A 264 21.18 -6.27 15.66
N VAL A 265 21.89 -5.35 15.02
CA VAL A 265 21.37 -4.00 14.71
C VAL A 265 20.14 -4.10 13.79
N TYR A 266 20.16 -5.00 12.80
CA TYR A 266 18.99 -5.24 11.96
C TYR A 266 17.80 -5.72 12.79
N THR A 267 17.99 -6.66 13.70
CA THR A 267 16.94 -7.20 14.57
C THR A 267 16.34 -6.10 15.43
N LEU A 268 17.17 -5.29 16.10
CA LEU A 268 16.71 -4.16 16.89
C LEU A 268 15.95 -3.11 16.04
N LEU A 269 16.43 -2.81 14.83
CA LEU A 269 15.74 -1.88 13.92
C LEU A 269 14.37 -2.42 13.50
N LYS A 270 14.22 -3.74 13.32
CA LYS A 270 12.93 -4.40 13.02
C LYS A 270 11.97 -4.33 14.20
N GLU A 271 12.48 -4.55 15.41
CA GLU A 271 11.70 -4.47 16.64
C GLU A 271 11.22 -3.03 16.89
N ALA A 272 12.13 -2.04 16.85
CA ALA A 272 11.82 -0.63 17.06
C ALA A 272 10.97 -0.03 15.95
N GLY A 273 11.15 -0.50 14.71
CA GLY A 273 10.49 0.06 13.54
C GLY A 273 8.96 -0.09 13.58
N ARG A 274 8.24 1.03 13.43
CA ARG A 274 6.78 1.07 13.32
C ARG A 274 6.30 2.22 12.42
N GLY A 275 5.07 2.14 11.94
CA GLY A 275 4.44 3.19 11.12
C GLY A 275 4.04 4.44 11.91
N GLY A 276 3.17 5.23 11.32
CA GLY A 276 2.56 6.40 11.96
C GLY A 276 1.65 6.03 13.15
N ASN A 277 1.31 7.03 13.96
CA ASN A 277 0.42 6.85 15.10
C ASN A 277 -1.02 7.11 14.67
N THR A 278 -1.89 6.11 14.82
CA THR A 278 -3.34 6.24 14.56
C THR A 278 -4.08 5.82 15.81
N HIS A 279 -4.89 6.72 16.39
CA HIS A 279 -5.64 6.44 17.58
C HIS A 279 -6.77 7.44 17.82
N ALA A 280 -7.72 7.09 18.70
CA ALA A 280 -8.79 7.96 19.15
C ALA A 280 -8.59 8.31 20.62
N ASN A 281 -8.92 9.52 21.01
CA ASN A 281 -8.96 9.91 22.41
C ASN A 281 -10.15 9.20 23.12
N ARG A 282 -9.84 8.31 24.04
CA ARG A 282 -10.86 7.52 24.78
C ARG A 282 -11.85 8.38 25.53
N PHE A 283 -11.45 9.56 26.00
CA PHE A 283 -12.31 10.47 26.74
C PHE A 283 -13.36 11.16 25.86
N MET A 284 -13.09 11.22 24.53
CA MET A 284 -13.94 11.89 23.53
C MET A 284 -14.60 10.91 22.56
N SER A 285 -14.29 9.63 22.63
CA SER A 285 -14.86 8.58 21.77
C SER A 285 -16.33 8.30 22.12
N ASN A 286 -17.06 7.70 21.15
CA ASN A 286 -18.50 7.35 21.27
C ASN A 286 -19.45 8.54 21.51
N ARG A 287 -19.01 9.74 21.27
CA ARG A 287 -19.82 10.98 21.35
C ARG A 287 -19.81 11.69 20.00
N VAL A 288 -20.88 12.41 19.72
CA VAL A 288 -20.95 13.32 18.55
C VAL A 288 -20.39 14.65 18.99
N TRP A 289 -19.43 15.16 18.24
CA TRP A 289 -18.82 16.46 18.42
C TRP A 289 -19.15 17.33 17.20
N TYR A 290 -19.21 18.63 17.38
CA TYR A 290 -19.62 19.60 16.37
C TYR A 290 -18.50 20.60 16.11
N ASP A 291 -18.50 21.22 14.92
CA ASP A 291 -17.53 22.23 14.50
C ASP A 291 -16.07 21.78 14.66
N ILE A 292 -15.75 20.64 14.05
CA ILE A 292 -14.45 19.98 14.22
C ILE A 292 -13.47 20.39 13.13
N ASP A 293 -12.35 20.93 13.57
CA ASP A 293 -11.21 21.25 12.70
C ASP A 293 -10.33 20.03 12.47
N SER A 294 -9.68 20.01 11.30
CA SER A 294 -8.67 19.04 10.90
C SER A 294 -7.39 19.75 10.48
N TYR A 295 -6.27 19.38 11.08
CA TYR A 295 -4.94 19.78 10.65
C TYR A 295 -4.15 18.58 10.18
N ASP A 296 -3.44 18.71 9.05
CA ASP A 296 -2.60 17.67 8.43
C ASP A 296 -1.18 18.20 8.19
N VAL A 297 -0.19 17.33 8.31
CA VAL A 297 1.20 17.73 8.07
C VAL A 297 1.54 17.71 6.60
N THR A 298 1.84 18.86 6.02
CA THR A 298 2.21 18.96 4.61
C THR A 298 3.43 18.09 4.27
N SER A 299 3.24 16.97 3.59
CA SER A 299 4.29 16.04 3.17
C SER A 299 5.16 15.56 4.34
N SER A 300 4.54 14.99 5.36
CA SER A 300 5.11 14.60 6.65
C SER A 300 6.45 13.84 6.54
N TYR A 301 6.49 12.66 5.92
CA TYR A 301 7.73 11.87 5.81
C TYR A 301 8.84 12.58 5.00
N PRO A 302 8.55 13.20 3.85
CA PRO A 302 9.53 14.02 3.12
C PRO A 302 10.12 15.15 3.95
N TYR A 303 9.31 15.83 4.77
CA TYR A 303 9.78 16.85 5.69
C TYR A 303 10.83 16.29 6.66
N GLN A 304 10.55 15.15 7.30
CA GLN A 304 11.51 14.53 8.21
C GLN A 304 12.84 14.19 7.51
N GLN A 305 12.74 13.65 6.29
CA GLN A 305 13.92 13.28 5.49
C GLN A 305 14.75 14.47 5.04
N LEU A 306 14.15 15.65 4.88
CA LEU A 306 14.85 16.87 4.48
C LEU A 306 15.45 17.66 5.64
N THR A 307 14.76 17.69 6.79
CA THR A 307 15.07 18.64 7.87
C THR A 307 15.64 18.02 9.12
N GLN A 308 15.31 16.74 9.40
CA GLN A 308 15.66 16.12 10.66
C GLN A 308 16.96 15.34 10.59
N LEU A 309 17.60 15.22 11.75
CA LEU A 309 18.81 14.42 11.92
C LEU A 309 18.47 12.92 11.90
N MET A 310 19.29 12.14 11.20
CA MET A 310 19.20 10.70 11.02
C MET A 310 20.51 10.03 11.47
N PRO A 311 20.52 8.74 11.84
CA PRO A 311 21.76 8.01 12.06
C PRO A 311 22.60 8.00 10.77
N CYS A 312 23.84 8.45 10.82
CA CYS A 312 24.72 8.60 9.66
C CYS A 312 26.06 7.85 9.77
N THR A 313 26.29 7.10 10.83
CA THR A 313 27.42 6.21 10.98
C THR A 313 26.96 4.77 11.23
N LYS A 314 27.88 3.81 11.14
CA LYS A 314 27.61 2.45 11.59
C LYS A 314 27.21 2.48 13.07
N PHE A 315 26.16 1.74 13.43
CA PHE A 315 25.83 1.52 14.82
C PHE A 315 26.93 0.73 15.52
N SER A 316 27.39 1.25 16.64
CA SER A 316 28.40 0.63 17.50
C SER A 316 27.75 0.24 18.82
N TYR A 317 28.05 -0.96 19.29
CA TYR A 317 27.63 -1.41 20.61
C TYR A 317 28.34 -0.54 21.66
N TYR A 318 27.56 0.03 22.58
CA TYR A 318 28.11 0.91 23.64
C TYR A 318 28.44 0.11 24.90
N GLY A 319 27.63 -0.87 25.25
CA GLY A 319 27.71 -1.60 26.49
C GLY A 319 26.46 -1.41 27.34
N ASP A 320 26.61 -1.63 28.63
CA ASP A 320 25.57 -1.42 29.62
C ASP A 320 25.47 0.06 29.99
N VAL A 321 24.27 0.57 30.17
CA VAL A 321 23.99 1.93 30.64
C VAL A 321 23.55 1.82 32.11
N GLU A 322 24.34 2.39 33.01
CA GLU A 322 24.22 2.18 34.47
C GLU A 322 23.25 3.16 35.12
N SER A 323 22.95 4.29 34.48
CA SER A 323 22.11 5.35 35.05
C SER A 323 21.30 6.12 34.02
N GLU A 324 20.16 6.70 34.46
CA GLU A 324 19.38 7.60 33.61
C GLU A 324 20.15 8.87 33.21
N ALA A 325 21.06 9.37 34.06
CA ALA A 325 21.90 10.52 33.73
C ALA A 325 22.88 10.20 32.58
N GLU A 326 23.48 9.02 32.60
CA GLU A 326 24.31 8.53 31.50
C GLU A 326 23.51 8.38 30.21
N LEU A 327 22.31 7.78 30.32
CA LEU A 327 21.37 7.66 29.19
C LEU A 327 21.07 9.03 28.58
N ASP A 328 20.73 10.02 29.40
CA ASP A 328 20.43 11.38 28.93
C ASP A 328 21.60 12.01 28.16
N GLY A 329 22.81 11.88 28.65
CA GLY A 329 24.02 12.37 27.95
C GLY A 329 24.23 11.66 26.59
N LEU A 330 23.98 10.36 26.51
CA LEU A 330 24.09 9.62 25.24
C LEU A 330 23.03 10.04 24.23
N LEU A 331 21.80 10.31 24.70
CA LEU A 331 20.66 10.70 23.86
C LEU A 331 20.76 12.14 23.30
N GLU A 332 21.60 13.02 23.88
CA GLU A 332 21.81 14.37 23.38
C GLU A 332 22.55 14.39 22.04
N ASP A 333 23.60 13.59 21.91
CA ASP A 333 24.56 13.67 20.80
C ASP A 333 24.43 12.55 19.78
N ASN A 334 23.65 11.47 20.07
CA ASN A 334 23.64 10.27 19.27
C ASN A 334 22.23 9.81 18.94
N ALA A 335 22.10 9.19 17.77
CA ALA A 335 20.98 8.33 17.46
C ALA A 335 21.18 7.01 18.21
N CYS A 336 20.29 6.72 19.15
CA CYS A 336 20.38 5.55 20.02
C CYS A 336 19.31 4.53 19.68
N LEU A 337 19.69 3.25 19.75
CA LEU A 337 18.81 2.11 19.52
C LEU A 337 19.07 1.11 20.64
N PHE A 338 18.04 0.79 21.45
CA PHE A 338 18.24 -0.01 22.66
C PHE A 338 16.96 -0.72 23.11
N ARG A 339 17.12 -1.73 23.94
CA ARG A 339 16.02 -2.44 24.62
C ARG A 339 15.80 -1.87 26.01
N ILE A 340 14.53 -1.75 26.39
CA ILE A 340 14.10 -1.36 27.72
C ILE A 340 13.22 -2.43 28.36
N ILE A 341 13.37 -2.58 29.66
CA ILE A 341 12.43 -3.27 30.53
C ILE A 341 11.96 -2.23 31.53
N LEU A 342 10.66 -1.99 31.58
CA LEU A 342 10.02 -1.09 32.54
C LEU A 342 9.11 -1.90 33.48
N THR A 343 9.04 -1.50 34.74
CA THR A 343 8.12 -2.10 35.74
C THR A 343 7.16 -1.07 36.28
N ASP A 344 5.96 -1.54 36.65
CA ASP A 344 4.86 -0.74 37.23
C ASP A 344 4.57 0.50 36.38
N VAL A 345 4.36 0.25 35.08
CA VAL A 345 4.18 1.31 34.09
C VAL A 345 2.76 1.83 34.13
N GLU A 346 2.58 3.13 34.28
CA GLU A 346 1.27 3.78 34.27
C GLU A 346 1.31 5.05 33.40
N ILE A 347 0.26 5.22 32.60
CA ILE A 347 0.11 6.43 31.78
C ILE A 347 -0.17 7.63 32.66
N LYS A 348 0.53 8.74 32.44
CA LYS A 348 0.33 9.98 33.17
C LYS A 348 -1.07 10.53 32.98
N LYS A 349 -1.62 11.14 34.02
CA LYS A 349 -2.95 11.77 33.97
C LYS A 349 -2.98 12.86 32.87
N GLY A 350 -4.04 12.84 32.09
CA GLY A 350 -4.25 13.86 31.06
C GLY A 350 -3.60 13.54 29.70
N VAL A 351 -3.02 12.36 29.49
CA VAL A 351 -2.55 11.93 28.18
C VAL A 351 -3.73 11.41 27.35
N PRO A 352 -4.09 12.07 26.22
CA PRO A 352 -5.26 11.69 25.43
C PRO A 352 -5.02 10.47 24.54
N ILE A 353 -3.82 10.35 24.02
CA ILE A 353 -3.41 9.34 23.04
C ILE A 353 -2.21 8.56 23.58
N PRO A 354 -2.41 7.34 24.12
CA PRO A 354 -1.32 6.53 24.66
C PRO A 354 -0.32 6.14 23.57
N TYR A 355 0.97 6.19 23.88
CA TYR A 355 2.01 5.98 22.88
C TYR A 355 2.44 4.53 22.69
N ILE A 356 2.56 3.72 23.75
CA ILE A 356 3.12 2.37 23.71
C ILE A 356 2.13 1.38 23.07
N PRO A 357 2.39 0.82 21.88
CA PRO A 357 1.52 -0.19 21.28
C PRO A 357 1.85 -1.59 21.82
N THR A 358 0.85 -2.37 22.18
CA THR A 358 1.01 -3.77 22.61
C THR A 358 1.67 -4.65 21.56
N ALA A 359 1.42 -4.40 20.28
CA ALA A 359 2.02 -5.14 19.17
C ALA A 359 3.57 -4.97 19.04
N LYS A 360 4.18 -4.05 19.81
CA LYS A 360 5.63 -3.85 19.86
C LYS A 360 6.27 -4.33 21.16
N LEU A 361 5.47 -4.86 22.07
CA LEU A 361 5.96 -5.54 23.25
C LEU A 361 6.33 -6.98 22.87
N TRP A 362 7.59 -7.34 23.02
CA TRP A 362 7.99 -8.73 22.75
C TRP A 362 7.80 -9.65 23.95
N ARG A 363 7.72 -9.08 25.19
CA ARG A 363 7.25 -9.73 26.41
C ARG A 363 6.58 -8.70 27.32
N HIS A 364 5.59 -9.12 28.09
CA HIS A 364 4.91 -8.23 29.05
C HIS A 364 4.10 -9.00 30.10
N GLY A 365 3.82 -8.34 31.23
CA GLY A 365 2.93 -8.80 32.30
C GLY A 365 1.45 -8.51 31.97
N GLN A 366 0.64 -8.52 33.05
CA GLN A 366 -0.77 -8.15 32.99
C GLN A 366 -0.92 -6.64 32.93
N GLY A 367 -1.98 -6.15 32.28
CA GLY A 367 -2.16 -4.71 32.15
C GLY A 367 -3.55 -4.31 31.65
N LYS A 368 -3.78 -3.00 31.59
CA LYS A 368 -4.96 -2.37 31.00
C LYS A 368 -4.59 -1.69 29.70
N PHE A 369 -5.46 -1.81 28.72
CA PHE A 369 -5.15 -1.36 27.35
C PHE A 369 -6.28 -0.49 26.77
N ASP A 370 -5.90 0.53 26.04
CA ASP A 370 -6.76 1.40 25.25
C ASP A 370 -6.61 1.02 23.78
N ASN A 371 -7.51 0.19 23.27
CA ASN A 371 -7.51 -0.24 21.85
C ASN A 371 -6.11 -0.65 21.34
N GLY A 372 -5.41 -1.52 22.11
CA GLY A 372 -4.07 -2.00 21.81
C GLY A 372 -2.93 -1.04 22.16
N ARG A 373 -3.18 -0.07 23.05
CA ARG A 373 -2.18 0.83 23.65
C ARG A 373 -2.13 0.62 25.16
N VAL A 374 -0.97 0.67 25.75
CA VAL A 374 -0.76 0.49 27.19
C VAL A 374 -1.31 1.69 27.94
N LEU A 375 -2.21 1.44 28.93
CA LEU A 375 -2.58 2.38 29.98
C LEU A 375 -1.82 2.13 31.26
N SER A 376 -1.82 0.88 31.73
CA SER A 376 -0.98 0.42 32.84
C SER A 376 -0.56 -1.02 32.60
N ILE A 377 0.61 -1.41 33.11
CA ILE A 377 1.12 -2.77 32.95
C ILE A 377 2.16 -3.08 34.01
N ASP A 378 2.16 -4.29 34.58
CA ASP A 378 3.09 -4.69 35.62
C ASP A 378 4.55 -4.57 35.19
N TRP A 379 4.84 -5.02 33.96
CA TRP A 379 6.14 -4.89 33.33
C TRP A 379 6.03 -5.06 31.82
N LEU A 380 6.96 -4.46 31.09
CA LEU A 380 7.04 -4.59 29.63
C LEU A 380 8.49 -4.64 29.16
N CYS A 381 8.69 -5.31 28.01
CA CYS A 381 9.95 -5.32 27.27
C CYS A 381 9.70 -4.84 25.84
N MET A 382 10.48 -3.85 25.39
CA MET A 382 10.41 -3.36 24.01
C MET A 382 11.74 -2.76 23.55
N THR A 383 11.90 -2.66 22.23
CA THR A 383 13.02 -1.97 21.61
C THR A 383 12.59 -0.58 21.18
N VAL A 384 13.40 0.42 21.44
CA VAL A 384 13.10 1.84 21.17
C VAL A 384 14.24 2.54 20.44
N THR A 385 13.87 3.58 19.68
CA THR A 385 14.80 4.62 19.29
C THR A 385 14.85 5.69 20.39
N ASP A 386 15.91 6.51 20.40
CA ASP A 386 15.99 7.71 21.26
C ASP A 386 14.76 8.61 21.14
N ILE A 387 14.19 8.72 19.95
CA ILE A 387 12.98 9.53 19.68
C ILE A 387 11.74 8.90 20.36
N ASP A 388 11.53 7.60 20.17
CA ASP A 388 10.41 6.90 20.81
C ASP A 388 10.53 6.92 22.33
N TRP A 389 11.75 6.75 22.84
CA TRP A 389 12.02 6.82 24.28
C TRP A 389 11.63 8.18 24.90
N LYS A 390 12.00 9.28 24.25
CA LYS A 390 11.61 10.63 24.70
C LYS A 390 10.10 10.79 24.87
N ILE A 391 9.32 10.26 23.92
CA ILE A 391 7.85 10.32 23.98
C ILE A 391 7.31 9.42 25.09
N ILE A 392 7.85 8.20 25.24
CA ILE A 392 7.46 7.25 26.29
C ILE A 392 7.68 7.88 27.65
N ARG A 393 8.90 8.40 27.93
CA ARG A 393 9.25 9.03 29.22
C ARG A 393 8.40 10.26 29.53
N ALA A 394 7.96 10.98 28.51
CA ALA A 394 7.06 12.11 28.70
C ALA A 394 5.63 11.67 29.09
N GLN A 395 5.16 10.51 28.62
CA GLN A 395 3.78 10.04 28.79
C GLN A 395 3.56 9.04 29.91
N TYR A 396 4.60 8.34 30.40
CA TYR A 396 4.47 7.26 31.37
C TYR A 396 5.33 7.49 32.62
N ASP A 397 4.77 7.06 33.76
CA ASP A 397 5.51 6.85 34.99
C ASP A 397 5.86 5.36 35.11
N TYR A 398 6.97 5.02 35.75
CA TYR A 398 7.45 3.65 35.96
C TYR A 398 8.30 3.57 37.24
N SER A 399 8.30 2.39 37.89
CA SER A 399 9.08 2.19 39.12
C SER A 399 10.54 1.92 38.87
N SER A 400 10.89 1.20 37.79
CA SER A 400 12.26 0.91 37.43
C SER A 400 12.45 0.77 35.94
N ILE A 401 13.67 1.03 35.48
CA ILE A 401 14.14 0.81 34.12
C ILE A 401 15.39 -0.07 34.12
N SER A 402 15.43 -1.03 33.20
CA SER A 402 16.63 -1.76 32.82
C SER A 402 16.88 -1.59 31.32
N ILE A 403 18.11 -1.33 30.93
CA ILE A 403 18.51 -1.04 29.54
C ILE A 403 19.51 -2.12 29.11
N SER A 404 19.31 -2.65 27.91
CA SER A 404 20.23 -3.61 27.28
C SER A 404 20.35 -3.40 25.78
N ASP A 405 21.31 -4.09 25.18
CA ASP A 405 21.56 -4.02 23.73
C ASP A 405 21.65 -2.58 23.22
N PHE A 406 22.45 -1.75 23.89
CA PHE A 406 22.55 -0.34 23.59
C PHE A 406 23.54 -0.06 22.46
N TYR A 407 23.03 0.50 21.37
CA TYR A 407 23.80 0.86 20.19
C TYR A 407 23.68 2.36 19.88
N ILE A 408 24.78 2.96 19.49
CA ILE A 408 24.87 4.38 19.13
C ILE A 408 25.33 4.58 17.69
N SER A 409 24.79 5.60 17.04
CA SER A 409 25.23 6.13 15.76
C SER A 409 25.30 7.65 15.84
N LYS A 410 26.28 8.28 15.18
CA LYS A 410 26.31 9.74 15.10
C LYS A 410 25.21 10.27 14.20
N TYR A 411 24.60 11.36 14.63
CA TYR A 411 23.61 12.09 13.88
C TYR A 411 24.22 12.84 12.68
N GLY A 412 23.44 12.94 11.61
CA GLY A 412 23.72 13.72 10.42
C GLY A 412 22.46 13.83 9.56
N TYR A 413 22.59 14.37 8.37
CA TYR A 413 21.46 14.50 7.45
C TYR A 413 21.46 13.39 6.41
N MET A 414 20.30 13.09 5.86
CA MET A 414 20.19 12.22 4.70
C MET A 414 21.07 12.73 3.54
N PRO A 415 21.58 11.82 2.69
CA PRO A 415 22.45 12.17 1.56
C PRO A 415 21.85 13.27 0.68
N GLU A 416 22.66 14.24 0.31
CA GLU A 416 22.24 15.42 -0.46
C GLU A 416 21.57 15.05 -1.79
N SER A 417 22.08 14.01 -2.48
CA SER A 417 21.49 13.52 -3.73
C SER A 417 20.04 13.08 -3.58
N LEU A 418 19.71 12.40 -2.48
CA LEU A 418 18.33 11.98 -2.16
C LEU A 418 17.48 13.17 -1.70
N ARG A 419 18.03 14.07 -0.89
CA ARG A 419 17.32 15.29 -0.46
C ARG A 419 16.93 16.16 -1.67
N LYS A 420 17.85 16.38 -2.62
CA LYS A 420 17.56 17.09 -3.87
C LYS A 420 16.46 16.40 -4.69
N GLN A 421 16.43 15.08 -4.73
CA GLN A 421 15.40 14.33 -5.44
C GLN A 421 14.02 14.45 -4.77
N ILE A 422 13.97 14.43 -3.44
CA ILE A 422 12.73 14.68 -2.67
C ILE A 422 12.21 16.09 -2.95
N LEU A 423 13.08 17.09 -2.88
CA LEU A 423 12.71 18.48 -3.12
C LEU A 423 12.23 18.71 -4.56
N TYR A 424 12.83 18.03 -5.55
CA TYR A 424 12.37 18.05 -6.93
C TYR A 424 10.92 17.55 -7.06
N TYR A 425 10.60 16.38 -6.46
CA TYR A 425 9.23 15.87 -6.51
C TYR A 425 8.24 16.77 -5.80
N PHE A 426 8.63 17.39 -4.69
CA PHE A 426 7.79 18.36 -3.97
C PHE A 426 7.52 19.60 -4.83
N GLY A 427 8.55 20.13 -5.51
CA GLY A 427 8.41 21.26 -6.42
C GLY A 427 7.44 20.99 -7.56
N GLN A 428 7.62 19.85 -8.23
CA GLN A 428 6.72 19.44 -9.32
C GLN A 428 5.26 19.26 -8.84
N LYS A 429 5.07 18.62 -7.66
CA LYS A 429 3.74 18.51 -7.04
C LYS A 429 3.11 19.87 -6.75
N THR A 430 3.89 20.83 -6.22
CA THR A 430 3.42 22.16 -5.86
C THR A 430 3.01 22.96 -7.10
N GLU A 431 3.85 22.97 -8.14
CA GLU A 431 3.55 23.61 -9.42
C GLU A 431 2.26 23.06 -10.05
N LEU A 432 2.11 21.73 -10.09
CA LEU A 432 0.93 21.09 -10.66
C LEU A 432 -0.33 21.40 -9.86
N LYS A 433 -0.26 21.46 -8.51
CA LYS A 433 -1.40 21.88 -7.67
C LYS A 433 -1.87 23.31 -8.02
N ALA A 434 -0.94 24.22 -8.25
CA ALA A 434 -1.25 25.59 -8.66
C ALA A 434 -1.84 25.66 -10.08
N LYS A 435 -1.36 24.85 -11.02
CA LYS A 435 -1.94 24.74 -12.37
C LYS A 435 -3.37 24.21 -12.33
N ILE A 436 -3.65 23.16 -11.55
CA ILE A 436 -4.99 22.56 -11.40
C ILE A 436 -6.02 23.60 -10.91
N SER A 437 -5.63 24.47 -9.97
CA SER A 437 -6.56 25.48 -9.40
C SER A 437 -6.98 26.55 -10.39
N ARG A 438 -6.19 26.77 -11.45
CA ARG A 438 -6.42 27.85 -12.44
C ARG A 438 -6.93 27.33 -13.78
N GLU A 439 -6.76 26.05 -14.04
CA GLU A 439 -7.13 25.45 -15.32
C GLU A 439 -8.65 25.34 -15.44
N THR A 440 -9.17 25.83 -16.53
CA THR A 440 -10.60 25.82 -16.87
C THR A 440 -10.93 24.80 -17.95
N ASP A 441 -9.95 24.44 -18.80
CA ASP A 441 -10.13 23.38 -19.77
C ASP A 441 -10.17 22.01 -19.08
N PRO A 442 -11.26 21.22 -19.23
CA PRO A 442 -11.42 19.95 -18.51
C PRO A 442 -10.34 18.91 -18.86
N GLU A 443 -9.88 18.86 -20.11
CA GLU A 443 -8.89 17.89 -20.56
C GLU A 443 -7.50 18.22 -20.01
N ALA A 444 -7.07 19.49 -20.13
CA ALA A 444 -5.82 19.95 -19.56
C ALA A 444 -5.80 19.79 -18.03
N LYS A 445 -6.92 20.09 -17.36
CA LYS A 445 -7.07 19.91 -15.91
C LYS A 445 -6.96 18.46 -15.51
N ALA A 446 -7.58 17.54 -16.22
CA ALA A 446 -7.48 16.10 -15.97
C ALA A 446 -6.02 15.62 -16.10
N ASN A 447 -5.29 16.08 -17.12
CA ASN A 447 -3.86 15.79 -17.29
C ASN A 447 -3.00 16.34 -16.13
N TYR A 448 -3.26 17.56 -15.66
CA TYR A 448 -2.54 18.11 -14.50
C TYR A 448 -2.84 17.33 -13.21
N ILE A 449 -4.08 16.89 -13.00
CA ILE A 449 -4.46 16.03 -11.87
C ILE A 449 -3.72 14.69 -11.93
N TYR A 450 -3.62 14.07 -13.11
CA TYR A 450 -2.83 12.86 -13.32
C TYR A 450 -1.36 13.07 -12.94
N LEU A 451 -0.71 14.10 -13.49
CA LEU A 451 0.69 14.40 -13.21
C LEU A 451 0.91 14.74 -11.72
N TYR A 452 -0.02 15.47 -11.10
CA TYR A 452 0.01 15.77 -9.66
C TYR A 452 -0.01 14.49 -8.81
N ASN A 453 -0.94 13.58 -9.09
CA ASN A 453 -1.04 12.32 -8.39
C ASN A 453 0.22 11.47 -8.57
N LYS A 454 0.80 11.46 -9.77
CA LYS A 454 2.07 10.81 -10.08
C LYS A 454 3.22 11.37 -9.23
N MET A 455 3.36 12.70 -9.15
CA MET A 455 4.41 13.34 -8.33
C MET A 455 4.17 13.17 -6.84
N LYS A 456 2.92 13.24 -6.35
CA LYS A 456 2.56 12.94 -4.97
C LYS A 456 2.93 11.51 -4.58
N ASN A 457 2.65 10.54 -5.44
CA ASN A 457 3.00 9.14 -5.21
C ASN A 457 4.53 8.94 -5.23
N ARG A 458 5.26 9.59 -6.14
CA ARG A 458 6.73 9.55 -6.19
C ARG A 458 7.34 10.11 -4.89
N LEU A 459 6.88 11.26 -4.45
CA LEU A 459 7.34 11.91 -3.23
C LEU A 459 7.18 10.99 -2.00
N ASN A 460 6.00 10.42 -1.80
CA ASN A 460 5.73 9.53 -0.67
C ASN A 460 6.48 8.19 -0.78
N SER A 461 6.73 7.71 -2.00
CA SER A 461 7.41 6.44 -2.24
C SER A 461 8.91 6.48 -1.89
N VAL A 462 9.53 7.66 -1.85
CA VAL A 462 10.94 7.78 -1.40
C VAL A 462 11.06 7.28 0.03
N PHE A 463 10.16 7.68 0.92
CA PHE A 463 10.11 7.15 2.28
C PHE A 463 9.86 5.62 2.28
N GLY A 464 8.81 5.15 1.60
CA GLY A 464 8.48 3.72 1.54
C GLY A 464 9.64 2.85 1.07
N MET A 465 10.49 3.36 0.18
CA MET A 465 11.70 2.66 -0.25
C MET A 465 12.76 2.57 0.85
N THR A 466 12.99 3.65 1.63
CA THR A 466 13.98 3.63 2.70
C THR A 466 13.60 2.67 3.82
N TYR A 467 12.30 2.41 4.00
CA TYR A 467 11.77 1.46 4.97
C TYR A 467 11.53 0.05 4.39
N THR A 468 12.02 -0.22 3.18
CA THR A 468 11.95 -1.57 2.59
C THR A 468 12.89 -2.52 3.32
N ASP A 469 12.35 -3.63 3.82
CA ASP A 469 13.09 -4.66 4.51
C ASP A 469 14.22 -5.24 3.64
N PRO A 470 15.49 -5.18 4.07
CA PRO A 470 16.61 -5.80 3.35
C PRO A 470 16.62 -7.33 3.44
N VAL A 471 16.03 -7.92 4.49
CA VAL A 471 15.90 -9.37 4.69
C VAL A 471 14.47 -9.77 4.30
N ARG A 472 14.33 -10.28 3.08
CA ARG A 472 13.02 -10.65 2.54
C ARG A 472 12.77 -12.13 2.74
N GLN A 473 11.56 -12.48 3.16
CA GLN A 473 11.10 -13.85 3.18
C GLN A 473 11.17 -14.46 1.77
N ASN A 474 11.58 -15.72 1.69
CA ASN A 474 11.45 -16.51 0.48
C ASN A 474 10.05 -17.11 0.45
N ILE A 475 9.31 -16.79 -0.59
CA ILE A 475 7.94 -17.25 -0.80
C ILE A 475 7.95 -18.10 -2.06
N ILE A 476 7.74 -19.38 -1.89
CA ILE A 476 7.78 -20.38 -2.97
C ILE A 476 6.51 -21.21 -2.95
N ILE A 477 6.23 -21.85 -4.06
CA ILE A 477 5.24 -22.92 -4.13
C ILE A 477 6.02 -24.24 -4.18
N ASN A 478 5.73 -25.13 -3.23
CA ASN A 478 6.38 -26.45 -3.17
C ASN A 478 5.78 -27.43 -4.19
N ASP A 479 6.37 -28.62 -4.31
CA ASP A 479 5.95 -29.64 -5.26
C ASP A 479 4.49 -30.10 -5.07
N ASN A 480 3.95 -29.96 -3.85
CA ASN A 480 2.56 -30.27 -3.53
C ASN A 480 1.58 -29.14 -3.88
N GLY A 481 2.07 -28.00 -4.41
CA GLY A 481 1.27 -26.83 -4.75
C GLY A 481 0.96 -25.90 -3.58
N ASN A 482 1.55 -26.12 -2.40
CA ASN A 482 1.35 -25.28 -1.22
C ASN A 482 2.35 -24.14 -1.17
N TRP A 483 1.90 -23.01 -0.61
CA TRP A 483 2.75 -21.82 -0.40
C TRP A 483 3.60 -21.97 0.85
N ASP A 484 4.89 -22.06 0.67
CA ASP A 484 5.87 -22.08 1.75
C ASP A 484 6.51 -20.71 1.92
N VAL A 485 6.61 -20.27 3.16
CA VAL A 485 7.26 -19.00 3.54
C VAL A 485 8.40 -19.33 4.48
N THR A 486 9.62 -19.10 4.05
CA THR A 486 10.81 -19.31 4.86
C THR A 486 11.51 -17.98 5.10
N THR A 487 11.93 -17.76 6.34
CA THR A 487 12.78 -16.62 6.68
C THR A 487 14.23 -17.03 6.43
N PRO A 488 14.93 -16.35 5.53
CA PRO A 488 16.32 -16.67 5.25
C PRO A 488 17.21 -16.26 6.42
N ASP A 489 18.43 -16.79 6.46
CA ASP A 489 19.45 -16.33 7.40
C ASP A 489 19.69 -14.83 7.24
N ILE A 490 19.75 -14.12 8.37
CA ILE A 490 19.86 -12.66 8.41
C ILE A 490 21.22 -12.22 7.90
N GLU A 491 22.31 -12.87 8.33
CA GLU A 491 23.68 -12.49 7.96
C GLU A 491 23.90 -12.66 6.46
N ASP A 492 23.53 -13.83 5.92
CA ASP A 492 23.57 -14.12 4.49
C ASP A 492 22.76 -13.11 3.67
N SER A 493 21.58 -12.78 4.14
CA SER A 493 20.70 -11.81 3.45
C SER A 493 21.29 -10.41 3.43
N LEU A 494 21.83 -9.95 4.57
CA LEU A 494 22.50 -8.68 4.67
C LEU A 494 23.78 -8.65 3.82
N GLU A 495 24.53 -9.72 3.78
CA GLU A 495 25.71 -9.82 2.91
C GLU A 495 25.34 -9.67 1.44
N LYS A 496 24.32 -10.40 0.97
CA LYS A 496 23.75 -10.30 -0.39
C LYS A 496 23.26 -8.88 -0.67
N PHE A 497 22.55 -8.26 0.31
CA PHE A 497 22.06 -6.90 0.20
C PHE A 497 23.20 -5.89 -0.01
N TYR A 498 24.27 -5.96 0.77
CA TYR A 498 25.40 -5.03 0.65
C TYR A 498 26.31 -5.34 -0.54
N LYS A 499 26.42 -6.57 -1.00
CA LYS A 499 27.12 -6.94 -2.24
C LYS A 499 26.36 -6.44 -3.50
N SER A 500 25.04 -6.35 -3.45
CA SER A 500 24.23 -5.94 -4.59
C SER A 500 24.54 -4.51 -5.04
N ARG A 501 24.84 -4.33 -6.32
CA ARG A 501 25.01 -2.99 -6.95
C ARG A 501 23.70 -2.21 -7.06
N ASN A 502 22.57 -2.86 -6.82
CA ASN A 502 21.24 -2.24 -6.87
C ASN A 502 20.78 -1.72 -5.51
N SER A 503 21.45 -2.10 -4.43
CA SER A 503 21.17 -1.60 -3.08
C SER A 503 21.90 -0.28 -2.84
N PHE A 504 21.19 0.68 -2.29
CA PHE A 504 21.72 2.04 -2.05
C PHE A 504 21.01 2.75 -0.89
N LEU A 505 19.98 2.19 -0.29
CA LEU A 505 19.17 2.80 0.76
C LEU A 505 19.60 2.28 2.14
N VAL A 506 19.67 3.17 3.10
CA VAL A 506 20.00 2.87 4.49
C VAL A 506 18.69 2.62 5.24
N TYR A 507 18.48 1.39 5.72
CA TYR A 507 17.23 0.98 6.39
C TYR A 507 16.93 1.79 7.66
N ALA A 508 17.95 2.12 8.45
CA ALA A 508 17.82 2.96 9.64
C ALA A 508 17.18 4.34 9.35
N HIS A 509 17.44 4.94 8.18
CA HIS A 509 16.81 6.20 7.80
C HIS A 509 15.28 6.07 7.73
N GLY A 510 14.74 4.92 7.28
CA GLY A 510 13.32 4.65 7.27
C GLY A 510 12.72 4.57 8.68
N VAL A 511 13.42 3.91 9.61
CA VAL A 511 12.99 3.78 11.01
C VAL A 511 12.94 5.15 11.69
N TRP A 512 14.00 5.97 11.56
CA TRP A 512 14.04 7.33 12.12
C TRP A 512 13.03 8.28 11.46
N THR A 513 12.80 8.15 10.16
CA THR A 513 11.77 8.96 9.48
C THR A 513 10.40 8.77 10.12
N THR A 514 10.01 7.54 10.43
CA THR A 514 8.73 7.28 11.09
C THR A 514 8.72 7.71 12.55
N ALA A 515 9.83 7.54 13.27
CA ALA A 515 9.97 7.99 14.65
C ALA A 515 9.82 9.53 14.75
N ARG A 516 10.50 10.27 13.88
CA ARG A 516 10.40 11.73 13.78
C ARG A 516 9.01 12.19 13.36
N ALA A 517 8.32 11.46 12.47
CA ALA A 517 6.95 11.79 12.12
C ALA A 517 5.99 11.62 13.30
N ARG A 518 6.19 10.58 14.14
CA ARG A 518 5.44 10.41 15.39
C ARG A 518 5.73 11.51 16.40
N GLU A 519 6.98 11.94 16.54
CA GLU A 519 7.37 13.09 17.39
C GLU A 519 6.68 14.37 16.91
N HIS A 520 6.65 14.61 15.60
CA HIS A 520 5.99 15.78 15.01
C HIS A 520 4.47 15.76 15.24
N LEU A 521 3.81 14.61 15.05
CA LEU A 521 2.40 14.44 15.38
C LEU A 521 2.14 14.61 16.87
N GLN A 522 3.01 14.07 17.75
CA GLN A 522 2.87 14.23 19.20
C GLN A 522 2.88 15.70 19.59
N LYS A 523 3.75 16.50 18.99
CA LYS A 523 3.79 17.94 19.23
C LYS A 523 2.47 18.63 18.85
N LEU A 524 1.83 18.24 17.75
CA LEU A 524 0.50 18.74 17.39
C LEU A 524 -0.56 18.33 18.42
N ILE A 525 -0.52 17.08 18.90
CA ILE A 525 -1.43 16.59 19.95
C ILE A 525 -1.27 17.41 21.24
N ASP A 526 -0.03 17.70 21.63
CA ASP A 526 0.28 18.48 22.84
C ASP A 526 -0.20 19.94 22.71
N ILE A 527 -0.10 20.52 21.52
CA ILE A 527 -0.62 21.88 21.23
C ILE A 527 -2.14 21.91 21.31
N VAL A 528 -2.82 20.91 20.74
CA VAL A 528 -4.29 20.81 20.75
C VAL A 528 -4.81 20.52 22.14
N GLY A 529 -4.15 19.63 22.87
CA GLY A 529 -4.44 19.30 24.26
C GLY A 529 -5.49 18.19 24.45
N VAL A 530 -5.55 17.67 25.68
CA VAL A 530 -6.35 16.48 26.05
C VAL A 530 -7.85 16.66 25.85
N ASP A 531 -8.36 17.85 26.14
CA ASP A 531 -9.80 18.16 26.08
C ASP A 531 -10.28 18.49 24.66
N ASN A 532 -9.35 18.61 23.71
CA ASN A 532 -9.63 19.08 22.36
C ASN A 532 -9.27 18.06 21.28
N ALA A 533 -8.21 17.28 21.45
CA ALA A 533 -7.80 16.28 20.46
C ALA A 533 -8.75 15.07 20.50
N ILE A 534 -9.49 14.83 19.41
CA ILE A 534 -10.47 13.73 19.30
C ILE A 534 -9.84 12.50 18.63
N TYR A 535 -9.15 12.71 17.52
CA TYR A 535 -8.67 11.64 16.67
C TYR A 535 -7.39 12.01 15.93
N VAL A 536 -6.45 11.08 15.86
CA VAL A 536 -5.21 11.25 15.11
C VAL A 536 -5.00 10.12 14.11
N ASP A 537 -4.41 10.45 12.97
CA ASP A 537 -4.09 9.45 11.94
C ASP A 537 -2.79 9.80 11.20
N THR A 538 -1.70 9.18 11.62
CA THR A 538 -0.38 9.25 10.99
C THR A 538 0.26 10.64 11.04
N ASP A 539 -0.35 11.64 10.45
CA ASP A 539 0.12 13.02 10.29
C ASP A 539 -1.00 14.06 10.44
N SER A 540 -2.20 13.64 10.84
CA SER A 540 -3.33 14.55 11.08
C SER A 540 -3.90 14.46 12.49
N CYS A 541 -4.45 15.58 12.98
CA CYS A 541 -5.20 15.69 14.21
C CYS A 541 -6.54 16.35 13.95
N LYS A 542 -7.62 15.70 14.43
CA LYS A 542 -8.99 16.19 14.37
C LYS A 542 -9.45 16.54 15.78
N GLY A 543 -10.01 17.72 15.95
CA GLY A 543 -10.38 18.18 17.29
C GLY A 543 -11.14 19.49 17.33
N ILE A 544 -11.49 19.92 18.54
CA ILE A 544 -12.08 21.21 18.82
C ILE A 544 -10.95 22.24 18.92
N MET A 545 -10.89 23.19 17.99
CA MET A 545 -9.76 24.11 17.91
C MET A 545 -10.23 25.56 17.93
N ASP A 546 -10.22 26.15 19.12
CA ASP A 546 -10.49 27.57 19.33
C ASP A 546 -9.36 28.46 18.76
N ASN A 547 -9.57 29.76 18.78
CA ASN A 547 -8.59 30.72 18.29
C ASN A 547 -7.25 30.65 19.04
N THR A 548 -7.24 30.19 20.30
CA THR A 548 -6.03 30.07 21.10
C THR A 548 -5.20 28.87 20.61
N VAL A 549 -5.85 27.74 20.34
CA VAL A 549 -5.20 26.55 19.77
C VAL A 549 -4.68 26.88 18.37
N LYS A 550 -5.49 27.48 17.50
CA LYS A 550 -5.10 27.88 16.14
C LYS A 550 -3.87 28.80 16.15
N LYS A 551 -3.84 29.79 17.06
CA LYS A 551 -2.68 30.69 17.22
C LYS A 551 -1.40 29.93 17.64
N ARG A 552 -1.51 28.98 18.56
CA ARG A 552 -0.35 28.14 18.97
C ARG A 552 0.16 27.27 17.80
N ILE A 553 -0.73 26.73 16.97
CA ILE A 553 -0.37 26.00 15.75
C ILE A 553 0.36 26.93 14.76
N GLU A 554 -0.12 28.17 14.56
CA GLU A 554 0.53 29.16 13.71
C GLU A 554 1.94 29.54 14.21
N GLU A 555 2.09 29.70 15.52
CA GLU A 555 3.40 29.98 16.13
C GLU A 555 4.38 28.81 15.92
N GLU A 556 3.91 27.58 16.02
CA GLU A 556 4.72 26.41 15.72
C GLU A 556 5.03 26.32 14.22
N ASN A 557 4.07 26.60 13.35
CA ASN A 557 4.31 26.67 11.91
C ASN A 557 5.42 27.66 11.54
N LYS A 558 5.52 28.81 12.22
CA LYS A 558 6.61 29.77 12.02
C LYS A 558 7.99 29.16 12.34
N LYS A 559 8.09 28.35 13.40
CA LYS A 559 9.34 27.62 13.74
C LYS A 559 9.68 26.59 12.68
N ILE A 560 8.67 25.84 12.20
CA ILE A 560 8.84 24.86 11.12
C ILE A 560 9.32 25.54 9.84
N MET A 561 8.69 26.66 9.45
CA MET A 561 9.11 27.43 8.27
C MET A 561 10.55 27.91 8.37
N LYS A 562 10.94 28.45 9.54
CA LYS A 562 12.33 28.86 9.78
C LYS A 562 13.30 27.70 9.64
N LEU A 563 13.00 26.54 10.22
CA LEU A 563 13.83 25.33 10.04
C LEU A 563 13.90 24.90 8.58
N CYS A 564 12.79 24.98 7.84
CA CYS A 564 12.79 24.69 6.42
C CYS A 564 13.70 25.66 5.63
N GLU A 565 13.71 26.93 5.96
CA GLU A 565 14.62 27.93 5.35
C GLU A 565 16.08 27.60 5.62
N GLU A 566 16.44 27.29 6.86
CA GLU A 566 17.79 26.90 7.27
C GLU A 566 18.26 25.61 6.57
N ARG A 567 17.35 24.71 6.21
CA ARG A 567 17.64 23.39 5.60
C ARG A 567 17.38 23.34 4.09
N GLY A 568 16.87 24.42 3.49
CA GLY A 568 16.50 24.43 2.08
C GLY A 568 15.33 23.49 1.76
N ALA A 569 14.42 23.25 2.71
CA ALA A 569 13.24 22.38 2.57
C ALA A 569 12.00 23.16 2.17
N TYR A 570 12.11 23.93 1.12
CA TYR A 570 11.02 24.73 0.54
C TYR A 570 11.17 24.85 -0.97
N VAL A 571 10.12 25.31 -1.63
CA VAL A 571 10.13 25.65 -3.06
C VAL A 571 9.52 27.03 -3.26
N ASP A 572 10.18 27.84 -4.07
CA ASP A 572 9.63 29.10 -4.53
C ASP A 572 8.93 28.88 -5.87
N PHE A 573 7.66 29.23 -5.95
CA PHE A 573 6.88 29.18 -7.18
C PHE A 573 5.97 30.40 -7.29
N GLU A 574 6.07 31.12 -8.42
CA GLU A 574 5.30 32.35 -8.72
C GLU A 574 5.33 33.41 -7.58
N GLY A 575 6.50 33.64 -7.02
CA GLY A 575 6.69 34.63 -5.96
C GLY A 575 6.19 34.23 -4.57
N ARG A 576 5.69 33.01 -4.41
CA ARG A 576 5.25 32.44 -3.12
C ARG A 576 6.16 31.29 -2.73
N ARG A 577 6.50 31.22 -1.43
CA ARG A 577 7.27 30.13 -0.84
C ARG A 577 6.34 29.07 -0.25
N TYR A 578 6.63 27.81 -0.55
CA TYR A 578 5.88 26.63 -0.09
C TYR A 578 6.80 25.75 0.77
N TYR A 579 6.35 25.42 1.96
CA TYR A 579 7.10 24.68 2.96
C TYR A 579 6.56 23.26 3.13
N LEU A 580 7.45 22.32 3.49
CA LEU A 580 7.05 21.00 3.97
C LEU A 580 6.91 21.05 5.49
N GLY A 581 6.16 20.08 6.04
CA GLY A 581 6.07 19.88 7.49
C GLY A 581 5.16 20.83 8.24
N VAL A 582 4.65 21.88 7.62
CA VAL A 582 3.68 22.78 8.27
C VAL A 582 2.36 22.07 8.52
N TYR A 583 1.73 22.38 9.64
CA TYR A 583 0.36 21.94 9.95
C TYR A 583 -0.60 22.75 9.09
N ASP A 584 -1.13 22.11 8.05
CA ASP A 584 -2.09 22.71 7.10
C ASP A 584 -3.52 22.54 7.62
N HIS A 585 -4.28 23.60 7.65
CA HIS A 585 -5.67 23.61 8.13
C HIS A 585 -6.59 23.09 7.03
N GLU A 586 -6.84 21.78 6.99
CA GLU A 586 -7.65 21.15 5.94
C GLU A 586 -9.10 21.64 5.90
N THR A 587 -9.64 22.06 7.04
CA THR A 587 -11.01 22.53 7.22
C THR A 587 -11.09 24.03 7.42
N ALA A 588 -10.10 24.81 6.91
CA ALA A 588 -10.03 26.27 7.09
C ALA A 588 -11.27 27.00 6.56
N ASP A 589 -11.79 26.54 5.43
CA ASP A 589 -12.98 27.14 4.78
C ASP A 589 -14.29 26.67 5.43
N GLU A 590 -14.30 25.43 5.94
CA GLU A 590 -15.50 24.80 6.50
C GLU A 590 -15.13 23.66 7.46
N PRO A 591 -15.35 23.81 8.79
CA PRO A 591 -15.22 22.74 9.77
C PRO A 591 -16.18 21.58 9.49
N TYR A 592 -15.86 20.37 9.95
CA TYR A 592 -16.83 19.29 9.92
C TYR A 592 -18.02 19.65 10.80
N ILE A 593 -19.23 19.59 10.23
CA ILE A 593 -20.49 19.90 10.93
C ILE A 593 -20.63 19.03 12.18
N ASN A 594 -20.29 17.76 12.04
CA ASN A 594 -20.22 16.82 13.16
C ASN A 594 -19.16 15.72 12.90
N PHE A 595 -18.69 15.11 13.98
CA PHE A 595 -17.68 14.05 13.96
C PHE A 595 -17.93 13.06 15.09
N LYS A 596 -17.75 11.77 14.82
CA LYS A 596 -17.81 10.69 15.83
C LYS A 596 -16.77 9.63 15.53
N THR A 597 -16.10 9.12 16.59
CA THR A 597 -15.18 8.00 16.50
C THR A 597 -15.51 6.88 17.49
N LEU A 598 -15.23 5.65 17.11
CA LEU A 598 -15.30 4.44 17.94
C LEU A 598 -13.93 3.77 18.08
N GLY A 599 -12.83 4.49 17.80
CA GLY A 599 -11.47 3.98 17.88
C GLY A 599 -10.69 4.10 16.58
N ALA A 600 -9.49 3.55 16.57
CA ALA A 600 -8.58 3.61 15.43
C ALA A 600 -9.21 3.08 14.14
N LYS A 601 -9.16 3.88 13.05
CA LYS A 601 -9.76 3.58 11.74
C LYS A 601 -11.27 3.28 11.78
N LYS A 602 -11.99 3.86 12.76
CA LYS A 602 -13.44 3.77 12.91
C LYS A 602 -13.99 5.14 13.27
N TYR A 603 -14.30 5.97 12.29
CA TYR A 603 -14.91 7.30 12.48
C TYR A 603 -15.83 7.67 11.32
N CYS A 604 -16.71 8.62 11.58
CA CYS A 604 -17.58 9.25 10.58
C CYS A 604 -17.68 10.74 10.85
N TYR A 605 -18.05 11.49 9.81
CA TYR A 605 -18.29 12.93 9.89
C TYR A 605 -19.28 13.39 8.81
N THR A 606 -19.82 14.57 8.99
CA THR A 606 -20.62 15.27 7.97
C THR A 606 -19.95 16.60 7.64
N ASP A 607 -19.87 16.94 6.38
CA ASP A 607 -19.49 18.24 5.85
C ASP A 607 -20.51 18.73 4.81
N SER A 608 -20.25 19.84 4.09
CA SER A 608 -21.14 20.36 3.04
C SER A 608 -21.38 19.39 1.89
N SER A 609 -20.45 18.45 1.66
CA SER A 609 -20.60 17.42 0.63
C SER A 609 -21.43 16.21 1.05
N GLY A 610 -21.75 16.08 2.35
CA GLY A 610 -22.59 15.03 2.90
C GLY A 610 -21.96 14.21 4.01
N PHE A 611 -22.50 13.01 4.23
CA PHE A 611 -22.06 12.08 5.27
C PHE A 611 -20.94 11.16 4.77
N HIS A 612 -19.89 11.03 5.58
CA HIS A 612 -18.68 10.26 5.28
C HIS A 612 -18.34 9.27 6.39
N ILE A 613 -17.80 8.13 6.00
CA ILE A 613 -17.26 7.14 6.94
C ILE A 613 -15.82 6.75 6.61
N THR A 614 -15.08 6.37 7.63
CA THR A 614 -13.82 5.63 7.50
C THR A 614 -13.84 4.48 8.49
N VAL A 615 -14.09 3.29 7.97
CA VAL A 615 -14.05 2.03 8.71
C VAL A 615 -13.12 1.09 7.97
N SER A 616 -12.11 0.55 8.67
CA SER A 616 -11.16 -0.38 8.05
C SER A 616 -11.88 -1.63 7.56
N GLY A 617 -11.69 -1.99 6.29
CA GLY A 617 -12.37 -3.12 5.64
C GLY A 617 -13.72 -2.79 5.00
N VAL A 618 -14.21 -1.55 5.11
CA VAL A 618 -15.48 -1.10 4.50
C VAL A 618 -15.22 -0.10 3.38
N GLN A 619 -15.91 -0.24 2.26
CA GLN A 619 -15.86 0.71 1.15
C GLN A 619 -16.51 2.04 1.56
N LYS A 620 -15.73 3.13 1.55
CA LYS A 620 -16.15 4.43 2.12
C LYS A 620 -17.48 4.95 1.54
N LYS A 621 -17.61 5.04 0.21
CA LYS A 621 -18.82 5.59 -0.43
C LYS A 621 -20.05 4.71 -0.20
N LEU A 622 -19.93 3.42 -0.44
CA LEU A 622 -21.03 2.48 -0.28
C LEU A 622 -21.44 2.35 1.19
N GLY A 623 -20.45 2.29 2.09
CA GLY A 623 -20.70 2.23 3.53
C GLY A 623 -21.36 3.49 4.07
N ALA A 624 -21.04 4.68 3.54
CA ALA A 624 -21.73 5.91 3.89
C ALA A 624 -23.21 5.89 3.45
N LEU A 625 -23.48 5.36 2.25
CA LEU A 625 -24.84 5.19 1.74
C LEU A 625 -25.65 4.18 2.59
N GLU A 626 -25.06 3.01 2.91
CA GLU A 626 -25.71 2.00 3.76
C GLU A 626 -25.99 2.51 5.18
N MET A 627 -25.06 3.26 5.76
CA MET A 627 -25.21 3.79 7.12
C MET A 627 -26.18 4.98 7.20
N GLY A 628 -26.14 5.85 6.20
CA GLY A 628 -27.06 6.98 6.02
C GLY A 628 -26.79 8.18 6.93
N SER A 629 -26.48 7.99 8.22
CA SER A 629 -26.25 9.09 9.16
C SER A 629 -25.30 8.74 10.31
N ILE A 630 -24.81 9.76 11.01
CA ILE A 630 -23.95 9.63 12.20
C ILE A 630 -24.64 8.90 13.35
N ASP A 631 -25.97 8.94 13.46
CA ASP A 631 -26.75 8.30 14.53
C ASP A 631 -26.67 6.77 14.43
N ASN A 632 -26.52 6.25 13.21
CA ASN A 632 -26.36 4.83 12.94
C ASN A 632 -24.91 4.34 13.18
N PHE A 633 -23.94 5.27 13.41
CA PHE A 633 -22.56 4.91 13.68
C PHE A 633 -22.39 4.43 15.13
N LYS A 634 -22.73 3.17 15.35
CA LYS A 634 -22.70 2.49 16.65
C LYS A 634 -22.28 1.02 16.50
N PRO A 635 -21.71 0.40 17.54
CA PRO A 635 -21.43 -1.03 17.52
C PRO A 635 -22.67 -1.86 17.18
N GLY A 636 -22.47 -2.96 16.46
CA GLY A 636 -23.57 -3.81 15.98
C GLY A 636 -24.10 -3.45 14.59
N PHE A 637 -23.81 -2.27 14.04
CA PHE A 637 -24.21 -1.94 12.67
C PHE A 637 -23.57 -2.91 11.67
N ILE A 638 -24.36 -3.44 10.73
CA ILE A 638 -23.94 -4.44 9.76
C ILE A 638 -23.92 -3.82 8.37
N PHE A 639 -22.74 -3.69 7.80
CA PHE A 639 -22.54 -3.38 6.38
C PHE A 639 -22.75 -4.67 5.58
N ARG A 640 -23.72 -4.69 4.69
CA ARG A 640 -24.09 -5.86 3.89
C ARG A 640 -23.37 -5.89 2.55
N GLU A 641 -23.39 -4.78 1.83
CA GLU A 641 -22.77 -4.65 0.51
C GLU A 641 -21.37 -3.99 0.60
N ALA A 642 -21.21 -3.01 1.49
CA ALA A 642 -19.95 -2.33 1.72
C ALA A 642 -18.91 -3.18 2.47
N GLY A 643 -19.29 -4.34 3.00
CA GLY A 643 -18.38 -5.33 3.61
C GLY A 643 -17.41 -5.98 2.62
N GLY A 644 -17.66 -5.81 1.30
CA GLY A 644 -16.78 -6.30 0.24
C GLY A 644 -16.95 -7.80 -0.03
N LYS A 645 -15.87 -8.42 -0.47
CA LYS A 645 -15.86 -9.85 -0.83
C LYS A 645 -14.77 -10.59 -0.04
N THR A 646 -15.12 -11.75 0.47
CA THR A 646 -14.16 -12.65 1.12
C THR A 646 -13.70 -13.70 0.12
N LEU A 647 -12.36 -13.82 -0.01
CA LEU A 647 -11.73 -14.88 -0.77
C LEU A 647 -11.52 -16.08 0.14
N TYR A 648 -12.10 -17.19 -0.22
CA TYR A 648 -11.85 -18.48 0.42
C TYR A 648 -10.81 -19.23 -0.39
N TYR A 649 -9.82 -19.78 0.30
CA TYR A 649 -8.79 -20.59 -0.31
C TYR A 649 -8.96 -22.03 0.21
N ASN A 650 -9.26 -22.91 -0.71
CA ASN A 650 -9.29 -24.35 -0.47
C ASN A 650 -8.01 -24.95 -1.04
N ASP A 651 -7.27 -25.74 -0.27
CA ASP A 651 -6.04 -26.42 -0.73
C ASP A 651 -6.32 -27.74 -1.47
N ASP A 652 -7.60 -28.01 -1.80
CA ASP A 652 -7.98 -29.17 -2.60
C ASP A 652 -7.56 -29.00 -4.07
N LYS A 653 -7.30 -30.12 -4.73
CA LYS A 653 -6.95 -30.14 -6.14
C LYS A 653 -8.17 -29.73 -7.00
N LYS A 654 -7.86 -29.07 -8.14
CA LYS A 654 -8.89 -28.79 -9.15
C LYS A 654 -9.69 -30.07 -9.48
N HIS A 655 -10.99 -29.95 -9.56
CA HIS A 655 -11.89 -31.04 -9.90
C HIS A 655 -13.06 -30.51 -10.70
N TYR A 656 -13.82 -31.44 -11.32
CA TYR A 656 -15.00 -31.04 -12.08
C TYR A 656 -16.24 -31.07 -11.20
N ILE A 657 -17.02 -30.00 -11.28
CA ILE A 657 -18.38 -29.93 -10.73
C ILE A 657 -19.39 -29.78 -11.88
N THR A 658 -20.63 -30.17 -11.63
CA THR A 658 -21.71 -29.98 -12.60
C THR A 658 -22.63 -28.85 -12.12
N VAL A 659 -22.71 -27.80 -12.91
CA VAL A 659 -23.57 -26.62 -12.64
C VAL A 659 -24.52 -26.45 -13.82
N ASP A 660 -25.82 -26.46 -13.58
CA ASP A 660 -26.87 -26.37 -14.60
C ASP A 660 -26.67 -27.37 -15.78
N GLY A 661 -26.23 -28.58 -15.45
CA GLY A 661 -25.93 -29.62 -16.42
C GLY A 661 -24.64 -29.44 -17.24
N VAL A 662 -23.85 -28.45 -16.92
CA VAL A 662 -22.54 -28.17 -17.55
C VAL A 662 -21.41 -28.57 -16.61
N LYS A 663 -20.48 -29.35 -17.14
CA LYS A 663 -19.26 -29.76 -16.40
C LYS A 663 -18.26 -28.61 -16.39
N MET A 664 -17.97 -28.09 -15.21
CA MET A 664 -17.05 -26.94 -14.99
C MET A 664 -15.85 -27.37 -14.17
N LEU A 665 -14.65 -26.93 -14.56
CA LEU A 665 -13.43 -27.19 -13.82
C LEU A 665 -13.25 -26.11 -12.76
N THR A 666 -13.20 -26.50 -11.48
CA THR A 666 -12.94 -25.58 -10.37
C THR A 666 -11.48 -25.12 -10.36
N ALA A 667 -11.24 -23.94 -9.85
CA ALA A 667 -9.89 -23.55 -9.47
C ALA A 667 -9.46 -24.33 -8.23
N SER A 668 -8.20 -24.68 -8.17
CA SER A 668 -7.66 -25.49 -7.08
C SER A 668 -7.84 -24.84 -5.70
N ASN A 669 -8.16 -23.56 -5.58
CA ASN A 669 -8.02 -22.89 -4.29
C ASN A 669 -8.73 -21.56 -4.15
N ILE A 670 -9.76 -21.25 -4.90
CA ILE A 670 -10.39 -19.93 -4.73
C ILE A 670 -11.91 -19.99 -4.90
N GLY A 671 -12.60 -19.42 -3.93
CA GLY A 671 -14.00 -19.06 -4.02
C GLY A 671 -14.16 -17.65 -3.47
N MET A 672 -15.00 -16.83 -4.10
CA MET A 672 -15.24 -15.46 -3.69
C MET A 672 -16.73 -15.25 -3.42
N ILE A 673 -17.05 -14.95 -2.17
CA ILE A 673 -18.44 -14.66 -1.76
C ILE A 673 -18.54 -13.25 -1.16
N ASP A 674 -19.72 -12.67 -1.26
CA ASP A 674 -20.03 -11.41 -0.58
C ASP A 674 -19.92 -11.60 0.93
N SER A 675 -19.28 -10.64 1.60
CA SER A 675 -19.12 -10.65 3.04
C SER A 675 -19.81 -9.46 3.68
N THR A 676 -20.36 -9.69 4.87
CA THR A 676 -20.86 -8.63 5.71
C THR A 676 -19.78 -8.19 6.69
N TYR A 677 -19.77 -6.90 7.06
CA TYR A 677 -18.89 -6.38 8.09
C TYR A 677 -19.73 -5.83 9.26
N LYS A 678 -19.59 -6.42 10.44
CA LYS A 678 -20.20 -5.91 11.67
C LYS A 678 -19.25 -4.90 12.33
N LEU A 679 -19.72 -3.67 12.50
CA LEU A 679 -18.97 -2.64 13.22
C LEU A 679 -18.83 -3.04 14.68
N GLY A 680 -17.63 -3.40 15.09
CA GLY A 680 -17.34 -3.90 16.43
C GLY A 680 -16.36 -3.01 17.17
N VAL A 681 -16.44 -3.08 18.51
CA VAL A 681 -15.47 -2.51 19.46
C VAL A 681 -15.09 -3.65 20.42
N THR A 682 -13.80 -3.75 20.78
CA THR A 682 -13.37 -4.79 21.76
C THR A 682 -13.99 -4.51 23.14
N GLY A 683 -14.33 -5.56 23.91
CA GLY A 683 -15.01 -5.40 25.18
C GLY A 683 -14.29 -4.47 26.16
N GLU A 684 -12.97 -4.65 26.31
CA GLU A 684 -12.13 -3.80 27.16
C GLU A 684 -12.16 -2.31 26.74
N TYR A 685 -12.10 -2.04 25.44
CA TYR A 685 -12.17 -0.66 24.93
C TYR A 685 -13.61 -0.11 24.98
N ALA A 686 -14.62 -0.96 24.86
CA ALA A 686 -16.02 -0.56 24.99
C ALA A 686 -16.31 0.04 26.38
N GLU A 687 -15.81 -0.58 27.45
CA GLU A 687 -15.91 -0.06 28.81
C GLU A 687 -15.25 1.30 28.97
N LEU A 688 -14.05 1.49 28.39
CA LEU A 688 -13.31 2.76 28.45
C LEU A 688 -14.05 3.92 27.79
N ILE A 689 -14.83 3.68 26.74
CA ILE A 689 -15.58 4.71 26.02
C ILE A 689 -17.05 4.78 26.42
N GLY A 690 -17.44 4.11 27.52
CA GLY A 690 -18.77 4.16 28.10
C GLY A 690 -19.84 3.41 27.30
N LEU A 691 -19.47 2.35 26.57
CA LEU A 691 -20.40 1.40 25.97
C LEU A 691 -20.69 0.25 26.92
N ASN A 692 -21.92 -0.19 26.94
CA ASN A 692 -22.28 -1.40 27.70
C ASN A 692 -21.76 -2.63 26.92
N VAL A 693 -21.03 -3.53 27.58
CA VAL A 693 -20.44 -4.71 26.95
C VAL A 693 -21.50 -5.59 26.28
N TYR A 694 -22.70 -5.62 26.81
CA TYR A 694 -23.83 -6.36 26.25
C TYR A 694 -24.31 -5.82 24.90
N ASP A 695 -24.11 -4.52 24.62
CA ASP A 695 -24.46 -3.91 23.34
C ASP A 695 -23.47 -4.26 22.20
N THR A 696 -22.32 -4.84 22.57
CA THR A 696 -21.26 -5.21 21.62
C THR A 696 -21.29 -6.69 21.21
N LEU A 697 -21.99 -7.52 21.94
CA LEU A 697 -22.06 -8.98 21.73
C LEU A 697 -23.26 -9.44 20.89
N ASN A 698 -24.26 -8.58 20.67
CA ASN A 698 -25.47 -8.89 19.86
C ASN A 698 -25.33 -8.42 18.39
#